data_127c41c342e542c16c89f3cdba34e0a3
#
_entry.id   127c41c342e542c16c89f3cdba34e0a3
#
_cell.length_a   1.000
_cell.length_b   1.000
_cell.length_c   1.000
_cell.angle_alpha   90.00
_cell.angle_beta   90.00
_cell.angle_gamma   90.00
#
_symmetry.space_group_name_H-M   'P 1'
#
loop_
_entity.id
_entity.type
_entity.pdbx_description
1 polymer ?
#
loop_
_entity_poly.entity_id
_entity_poly.type
_entity_poly.pdbx_seq_one_letter_code
_entity_poly.pdbx_strand_id
1 'polypeptide(L)'
;MMITKKWAILIGIQKKFWESKSKLTGRVLLRATNKRQITSILQADTLWGMGITGAGIKVAVFDTGLSKSHPHFRQIVERSDWTHEKSLEDGLGHGTFVAGLIASSKECLGLAPDAQLHIFRVFTNNQVSYTSWFLDAFNYAILKKINVLNLSIGGPDFMDHPFVDKVWELTANRVIMVSAIGNDGPLYGTLNNPADQMDVIGVGGINFDDQIAKFSSRGMTTWELPQGYGRLKPDIVTYGSSVRGSSINGGCRTLSGTSVASPVVTGAVALLASGVLHRGNAINPASMKQALMASARRLPGINMFEQGHGKLDLLKAYHILNSYTPQASLSPSYIDLGECQYMWPYCTQPLYYGAMPTIVNVTVLNGLGVSGRIVSKPLWYPYIPQNGHYLEVSVVYSNVLWPWSGWLAVYLSVSSNAADYTGTAQGHIELTIESPSEYGDLDSKISLVKLPIRANIIPTPPKQKRLLWDQFHNLRYPPGYFPRDNLRMKVDPLDWNADHIHTNFKDMYTHLRASGYYIEVLGVPLTCFDASQYGTLLIVDPEEEFFPEEIAKLKRDVDSGLSLIVFADWYNVTVMKKVKFFDENTRQWWMPDTGGANIPALNDLLSSWNIVLGDGVYEGDYSLAKQIITYGSGTHLVKFPANGITFAASLFNEGSKIIGGKSFKEKVPILGLLQTQNSVSSGRIAVYGDSNCIDNSHLQKDCFWLLDAILEYTTSAHIPSSFLQNQFKITDEVKYYPQRMEGNHLYRYSKVLVNHVVDTGKLMIRDLPPCPHLIWAFPNPLNKSAPT
;
A
#
# COMPACT_ATOMS: atom_id res chain seq x y z
N MET A 1 7.29 -17.35 -6.75
CA MET A 1 8.67 -17.24 -7.28
C MET A 1 9.16 -15.81 -7.48
N MET A 2 8.34 -14.84 -7.82
CA MET A 2 8.73 -13.42 -7.65
C MET A 2 9.24 -13.14 -6.23
N ILE A 3 8.62 -13.73 -5.21
CA ILE A 3 9.11 -13.69 -3.84
C ILE A 3 10.58 -14.13 -3.76
N THR A 4 10.97 -15.22 -4.40
CA THR A 4 12.33 -15.77 -4.30
C THR A 4 13.39 -14.93 -5.01
N LYS A 5 13.09 -14.35 -6.18
CA LYS A 5 14.04 -13.46 -6.88
C LYS A 5 14.15 -12.08 -6.23
N LYS A 6 13.04 -11.51 -5.71
CA LYS A 6 13.09 -10.28 -4.91
C LYS A 6 13.94 -10.45 -3.64
N TRP A 7 13.81 -11.59 -2.97
CA TRP A 7 14.60 -11.88 -1.77
C TRP A 7 16.09 -12.04 -2.06
N ALA A 8 16.45 -12.72 -3.13
CA ALA A 8 17.86 -12.86 -3.54
C ALA A 8 18.48 -11.50 -3.95
N ILE A 9 17.69 -10.60 -4.56
CA ILE A 9 18.15 -9.28 -4.96
C ILE A 9 18.23 -8.33 -3.77
N LEU A 10 17.26 -8.35 -2.83
CA LEU A 10 17.29 -7.54 -1.61
C LEU A 10 18.49 -7.89 -0.71
N ILE A 11 18.82 -9.16 -0.58
CA ILE A 11 20.01 -9.60 0.16
C ILE A 11 21.29 -9.33 -0.65
N GLY A 12 21.25 -9.40 -1.97
CA GLY A 12 22.39 -9.03 -2.83
C GLY A 12 22.68 -7.52 -2.82
N ILE A 13 21.67 -6.66 -2.73
CA ILE A 13 21.81 -5.22 -2.54
C ILE A 13 22.30 -4.93 -1.12
N GLN A 14 21.83 -5.63 -0.11
CA GLN A 14 22.39 -5.55 1.24
C GLN A 14 23.88 -5.93 1.23
N LYS A 15 24.29 -7.00 0.58
CA LYS A 15 25.70 -7.42 0.50
C LYS A 15 26.60 -6.36 -0.15
N LYS A 16 26.20 -5.75 -1.27
CA LYS A 16 26.95 -4.66 -1.93
C LYS A 16 26.98 -3.37 -1.11
N PHE A 17 25.93 -3.03 -0.39
CA PHE A 17 25.89 -1.83 0.45
C PHE A 17 26.80 -1.98 1.68
N TRP A 18 27.04 -3.21 2.13
CA TRP A 18 27.87 -3.52 3.30
C TRP A 18 29.37 -3.53 2.99
N GLU A 19 29.76 -3.96 1.81
CA GLU A 19 31.19 -4.03 1.44
C GLU A 19 31.83 -2.65 1.21
N SER A 20 31.04 -1.60 0.88
CA SER A 20 31.57 -0.27 0.59
C SER A 20 31.79 0.65 1.81
N LYS A 21 31.23 0.33 2.98
CA LYS A 21 31.34 1.16 4.20
C LYS A 21 32.23 0.63 5.32
N SER A 22 32.92 -0.49 5.13
CA SER A 22 33.65 -1.15 6.20
C SER A 22 35.05 -0.60 6.54
N LYS A 23 35.50 0.49 5.90
CA LYS A 23 36.90 0.93 6.08
C LYS A 23 37.15 2.24 6.85
N LEU A 24 36.11 2.97 7.28
CA LEU A 24 36.35 4.22 8.05
C LEU A 24 35.40 4.32 9.23
N THR A 25 35.76 3.88 10.39
CA THR A 25 35.26 4.28 11.72
C THR A 25 35.26 3.15 12.76
N GLY A 26 36.11 2.16 12.60
CA GLY A 26 36.07 0.93 13.41
C GLY A 26 36.24 1.08 14.93
N ARG A 27 36.87 2.13 15.46
CA ARG A 27 37.17 2.22 16.90
C ARG A 27 36.18 3.05 17.73
N VAL A 28 35.50 4.03 17.13
CA VAL A 28 34.54 4.86 17.86
C VAL A 28 33.15 4.20 17.85
N LEU A 29 32.79 3.53 16.77
CA LEU A 29 31.53 2.75 16.67
C LEU A 29 31.52 1.56 17.65
N LEU A 30 32.62 0.85 17.83
CA LEU A 30 32.72 -0.30 18.73
C LEU A 30 32.47 0.08 20.21
N ARG A 31 32.81 1.30 20.63
CA ARG A 31 32.50 1.77 22.00
C ARG A 31 31.04 2.22 22.16
N ALA A 32 30.40 2.69 21.11
CA ALA A 32 28.98 3.09 21.14
C ALA A 32 28.06 1.87 21.06
N THR A 33 28.43 0.82 20.29
CA THR A 33 27.61 -0.40 20.12
C THR A 33 27.59 -1.29 21.37
N ASN A 34 28.61 -1.25 22.22
CA ASN A 34 28.62 -2.04 23.47
C ASN A 34 27.63 -1.53 24.55
N LYS A 35 27.05 -0.35 24.42
CA LYS A 35 26.11 0.23 25.40
C LYS A 35 24.64 0.13 25.01
N ARG A 36 24.26 -0.34 23.81
CA ARG A 36 22.86 -0.33 23.33
C ARG A 36 22.33 -1.74 23.11
N GLN A 37 22.09 -2.48 24.21
CA GLN A 37 21.24 -3.67 24.12
C GLN A 37 19.78 -3.23 24.04
N ILE A 38 19.04 -3.80 23.07
CA ILE A 38 17.64 -3.46 22.81
C ILE A 38 16.74 -3.75 24.03
N THR A 39 17.08 -4.79 24.78
CA THR A 39 16.37 -5.18 26.00
C THR A 39 16.41 -4.10 27.09
N SER A 40 17.57 -3.46 27.29
CA SER A 40 17.69 -2.36 28.26
C SER A 40 17.03 -1.07 27.76
N ILE A 41 17.05 -0.80 26.44
CA ILE A 41 16.38 0.38 25.86
C ILE A 41 14.86 0.26 26.01
N LEU A 42 14.31 -0.95 25.80
CA LEU A 42 12.90 -1.24 25.96
C LEU A 42 12.51 -1.57 27.41
N GLN A 43 13.48 -1.53 28.36
CA GLN A 43 13.26 -1.76 29.78
C GLN A 43 12.73 -3.18 30.10
N ALA A 44 13.13 -4.19 29.32
CA ALA A 44 12.76 -5.59 29.57
C ALA A 44 13.36 -6.10 30.90
N ASP A 45 14.52 -5.60 31.28
CA ASP A 45 15.19 -5.87 32.57
C ASP A 45 14.30 -5.50 33.76
N THR A 46 13.48 -4.47 33.67
CA THR A 46 12.50 -4.13 34.72
C THR A 46 11.49 -5.25 34.91
N LEU A 47 10.93 -5.81 33.82
CA LEU A 47 9.99 -6.91 33.90
C LEU A 47 10.66 -8.21 34.36
N TRP A 48 11.90 -8.46 33.95
CA TRP A 48 12.67 -9.59 34.46
C TRP A 48 12.92 -9.51 35.98
N GLY A 49 13.17 -8.31 36.50
CA GLY A 49 13.27 -8.06 37.95
C GLY A 49 11.98 -8.38 38.71
N MET A 50 10.84 -8.37 38.03
CA MET A 50 9.53 -8.78 38.55
C MET A 50 9.26 -10.30 38.39
N GLY A 51 10.20 -11.06 37.81
CA GLY A 51 10.03 -12.48 37.52
C GLY A 51 9.29 -12.79 36.20
N ILE A 52 9.05 -11.79 35.39
CA ILE A 52 8.38 -11.92 34.08
C ILE A 52 9.44 -12.12 33.01
N THR A 53 9.58 -13.33 32.45
CA THR A 53 10.71 -13.73 31.59
C THR A 53 10.27 -14.43 30.30
N GLY A 54 8.95 -14.54 30.05
CA GLY A 54 8.39 -15.29 28.91
C GLY A 54 8.08 -16.76 29.26
N ALA A 55 8.28 -17.18 30.52
CA ALA A 55 8.02 -18.56 30.93
C ALA A 55 6.54 -18.97 30.67
N GLY A 56 6.35 -20.20 30.19
CA GLY A 56 5.04 -20.77 29.89
C GLY A 56 4.44 -20.35 28.53
N ILE A 57 5.09 -19.47 27.77
CA ILE A 57 4.62 -19.02 26.46
C ILE A 57 5.31 -19.79 25.35
N LYS A 58 4.51 -20.41 24.47
CA LYS A 58 4.97 -21.11 23.26
C LYS A 58 5.08 -20.11 22.12
N VAL A 59 6.31 -19.94 21.60
CA VAL A 59 6.60 -19.04 20.48
C VAL A 59 7.02 -19.84 19.25
N ALA A 60 6.26 -19.74 18.17
CA ALA A 60 6.64 -20.30 16.88
C ALA A 60 7.47 -19.28 16.08
N VAL A 61 8.61 -19.74 15.54
CA VAL A 61 9.47 -18.96 14.66
C VAL A 61 9.45 -19.62 13.27
N PHE A 62 8.82 -18.96 12.32
CA PHE A 62 8.74 -19.37 10.92
C PHE A 62 9.85 -18.69 10.15
N ASP A 63 10.94 -19.43 9.88
CA ASP A 63 12.16 -18.85 9.30
C ASP A 63 13.04 -19.93 8.63
N THR A 64 14.37 -19.73 8.61
CA THR A 64 15.36 -20.58 7.95
C THR A 64 15.89 -21.73 8.83
N GLY A 65 15.38 -21.89 10.05
CA GLY A 65 15.78 -22.94 10.99
C GLY A 65 16.56 -22.43 12.21
N LEU A 66 17.03 -23.35 13.04
CA LEU A 66 17.87 -23.08 14.21
C LEU A 66 18.62 -24.35 14.62
N SER A 67 19.90 -24.25 14.94
CA SER A 67 20.66 -25.38 15.50
C SER A 67 20.23 -25.72 16.92
N LYS A 68 20.03 -27.02 17.20
CA LYS A 68 19.63 -27.52 18.53
C LYS A 68 20.67 -27.22 19.60
N SER A 69 21.93 -27.25 19.25
CA SER A 69 23.07 -27.07 20.19
C SER A 69 23.49 -25.60 20.35
N HIS A 70 22.76 -24.64 19.82
CA HIS A 70 23.14 -23.24 19.90
C HIS A 70 23.21 -22.75 21.36
N PRO A 71 24.32 -22.15 21.81
CA PRO A 71 24.57 -21.88 23.24
C PRO A 71 23.69 -20.79 23.85
N HIS A 72 22.96 -20.02 23.02
CA HIS A 72 22.18 -18.89 23.50
C HIS A 72 20.76 -19.25 23.96
N PHE A 73 20.25 -20.44 23.64
CA PHE A 73 18.88 -20.82 23.95
C PHE A 73 18.75 -21.83 25.05
N ARG A 74 17.81 -21.59 25.98
CA ARG A 74 17.52 -22.51 27.09
C ARG A 74 16.43 -23.52 26.72
N GLN A 75 15.41 -23.10 25.98
CA GLN A 75 14.20 -23.88 25.74
C GLN A 75 13.85 -23.95 24.23
N ILE A 76 14.59 -24.79 23.50
CA ILE A 76 14.17 -25.22 22.14
C ILE A 76 13.34 -26.49 22.34
N VAL A 77 12.01 -26.33 22.32
CA VAL A 77 11.06 -27.44 22.56
C VAL A 77 10.98 -28.36 21.37
N GLU A 78 10.89 -27.76 20.18
CA GLU A 78 10.67 -28.49 18.93
C GLU A 78 11.31 -27.79 17.74
N ARG A 79 11.75 -28.57 16.75
CA ARG A 79 12.20 -28.09 15.45
C ARG A 79 11.55 -28.96 14.37
N SER A 80 10.97 -28.36 13.34
CA SER A 80 10.36 -29.04 12.19
C SER A 80 10.80 -28.39 10.88
N ASP A 81 11.01 -29.20 9.85
CA ASP A 81 11.33 -28.77 8.50
C ASP A 81 10.15 -29.05 7.57
N TRP A 82 9.67 -28.02 6.90
CA TRP A 82 8.54 -28.06 5.94
C TRP A 82 9.01 -27.92 4.50
N THR A 83 10.33 -27.82 4.32
CA THR A 83 10.96 -27.69 2.99
C THR A 83 11.30 -29.07 2.41
N HIS A 84 11.71 -29.09 1.17
CA HIS A 84 12.21 -30.31 0.52
C HIS A 84 13.65 -30.68 0.93
N GLU A 85 14.38 -29.80 1.64
CA GLU A 85 15.79 -30.02 1.98
C GLU A 85 16.01 -31.02 3.14
N LYS A 86 14.95 -31.35 3.89
CA LYS A 86 14.99 -32.31 5.02
C LYS A 86 16.10 -32.03 6.04
N SER A 87 16.30 -30.76 6.35
CA SER A 87 17.28 -30.26 7.30
C SER A 87 16.65 -29.37 8.36
N LEU A 88 17.00 -29.56 9.62
CA LEU A 88 16.55 -28.72 10.73
C LEU A 88 17.50 -27.57 11.04
N GLU A 89 18.67 -27.55 10.42
CA GLU A 89 19.71 -26.57 10.68
C GLU A 89 19.48 -25.28 9.90
N ASP A 90 19.96 -24.18 10.44
CA ASP A 90 19.93 -22.88 9.81
C ASP A 90 21.18 -22.67 8.95
N GLY A 91 21.08 -22.79 7.64
CA GLY A 91 22.21 -22.57 6.73
C GLY A 91 22.49 -21.09 6.42
N LEU A 92 21.57 -20.17 6.75
CA LEU A 92 21.67 -18.75 6.44
C LEU A 92 21.93 -17.88 7.69
N GLY A 93 21.52 -18.37 8.84
CA GLY A 93 21.65 -17.70 10.13
C GLY A 93 20.59 -16.60 10.36
N HIS A 94 19.58 -16.47 9.50
CA HIS A 94 18.51 -15.52 9.69
C HIS A 94 17.55 -15.99 10.81
N GLY A 95 17.09 -17.24 10.76
CA GLY A 95 16.24 -17.83 11.79
C GLY A 95 16.91 -17.86 13.19
N THR A 96 18.21 -18.12 13.24
CA THR A 96 19.00 -18.04 14.47
C THR A 96 19.02 -16.62 15.03
N PHE A 97 19.19 -15.62 14.19
CA PHE A 97 19.16 -14.21 14.59
C PHE A 97 17.77 -13.80 15.12
N VAL A 98 16.72 -14.15 14.41
CA VAL A 98 15.32 -13.90 14.76
C VAL A 98 14.98 -14.56 16.10
N ALA A 99 15.25 -15.85 16.26
CA ALA A 99 15.04 -16.57 17.53
C ALA A 99 15.85 -15.93 18.68
N GLY A 100 17.05 -15.41 18.37
CA GLY A 100 17.91 -14.72 19.35
C GLY A 100 17.30 -13.46 19.91
N LEU A 101 16.69 -12.62 19.08
CA LEU A 101 16.00 -11.40 19.53
C LEU A 101 14.78 -11.71 20.41
N ILE A 102 14.14 -12.86 20.18
CA ILE A 102 13.01 -13.31 20.99
C ILE A 102 13.49 -13.85 22.33
N ALA A 103 14.41 -14.84 22.34
CA ALA A 103 14.65 -15.68 23.50
C ALA A 103 16.12 -16.02 23.79
N SER A 104 17.10 -15.25 23.30
CA SER A 104 18.49 -15.44 23.70
C SER A 104 18.66 -15.17 25.20
N SER A 105 19.26 -16.13 25.92
CA SER A 105 19.55 -16.04 27.35
C SER A 105 21.01 -15.72 27.64
N LYS A 106 21.85 -15.53 26.60
CA LYS A 106 23.28 -15.23 26.72
C LYS A 106 23.68 -14.13 25.73
N GLU A 107 24.72 -13.37 26.11
CA GLU A 107 25.34 -12.29 25.32
C GLU A 107 24.34 -11.26 24.74
N CYS A 108 23.91 -11.40 23.50
CA CYS A 108 22.90 -10.56 22.86
C CYS A 108 21.50 -11.03 23.31
N LEU A 109 21.06 -10.58 24.47
CA LEU A 109 19.85 -11.05 25.15
C LEU A 109 18.59 -10.77 24.29
N GLY A 110 17.69 -11.76 24.25
CA GLY A 110 16.32 -11.62 23.75
C GLY A 110 15.39 -11.09 24.85
N LEU A 111 14.20 -10.62 24.43
CA LEU A 111 13.24 -10.02 25.36
C LEU A 111 12.57 -11.05 26.29
N ALA A 112 12.36 -12.29 25.85
CA ALA A 112 11.65 -13.35 26.56
C ALA A 112 12.56 -14.60 26.69
N PRO A 113 13.62 -14.56 27.55
CA PRO A 113 14.66 -15.59 27.60
C PRO A 113 14.20 -16.97 28.05
N ASP A 114 13.05 -17.09 28.70
CA ASP A 114 12.47 -18.35 29.14
C ASP A 114 11.25 -18.80 28.32
N ALA A 115 10.99 -18.16 27.15
CA ALA A 115 9.97 -18.60 26.23
C ALA A 115 10.28 -19.95 25.58
N GLN A 116 9.25 -20.76 25.34
CA GLN A 116 9.35 -22.07 24.71
C GLN A 116 9.39 -21.92 23.19
N LEU A 117 10.53 -22.14 22.57
CA LEU A 117 10.73 -21.99 21.14
C LEU A 117 10.28 -23.24 20.38
N HIS A 118 9.40 -23.05 19.42
CA HIS A 118 9.00 -24.00 18.39
C HIS A 118 9.49 -23.46 17.03
N ILE A 119 10.45 -24.13 16.42
CA ILE A 119 11.11 -23.67 15.20
C ILE A 119 10.52 -24.37 13.98
N PHE A 120 9.99 -23.60 13.08
CA PHE A 120 9.41 -24.05 11.81
C PHE A 120 10.31 -23.57 10.68
N ARG A 121 11.08 -24.48 10.12
CA ARG A 121 11.88 -24.17 8.95
C ARG A 121 10.99 -24.21 7.71
N VAL A 122 10.66 -23.05 7.18
CA VAL A 122 9.79 -22.88 6.01
C VAL A 122 10.53 -22.30 4.81
N PHE A 123 11.84 -22.02 4.93
CA PHE A 123 12.71 -21.53 3.86
C PHE A 123 13.91 -22.44 3.66
N THR A 124 14.21 -22.71 2.39
CA THR A 124 15.43 -23.40 1.97
C THR A 124 16.67 -22.51 2.14
N ASN A 125 17.86 -23.11 2.02
CA ASN A 125 19.12 -22.36 1.97
C ASN A 125 19.21 -21.38 0.78
N ASN A 126 18.45 -21.63 -0.28
CA ASN A 126 18.30 -20.73 -1.42
C ASN A 126 17.19 -19.68 -1.21
N GLN A 127 16.61 -19.59 -0.01
CA GLN A 127 15.52 -18.65 0.34
C GLN A 127 14.25 -18.86 -0.48
N VAL A 128 13.98 -20.10 -0.87
CA VAL A 128 12.75 -20.51 -1.56
C VAL A 128 11.74 -20.99 -0.53
N SER A 129 10.48 -20.61 -0.71
CA SER A 129 9.33 -21.13 0.02
C SER A 129 8.11 -21.22 -0.90
N TYR A 130 7.11 -21.98 -0.46
CA TYR A 130 5.84 -22.13 -1.17
C TYR A 130 4.68 -21.96 -0.21
N THR A 131 3.55 -21.45 -0.70
CA THR A 131 2.32 -21.28 0.09
C THR A 131 1.88 -22.59 0.74
N SER A 132 1.97 -23.72 0.04
CA SER A 132 1.61 -25.03 0.59
C SER A 132 2.40 -25.40 1.84
N TRP A 133 3.70 -25.10 1.89
CA TRP A 133 4.52 -25.34 3.09
C TRP A 133 4.05 -24.53 4.29
N PHE A 134 3.65 -23.26 4.04
CA PHE A 134 3.06 -22.44 5.08
C PHE A 134 1.73 -22.98 5.57
N LEU A 135 0.86 -23.44 4.67
CA LEU A 135 -0.45 -23.98 5.05
C LEU A 135 -0.30 -25.20 5.98
N ASP A 136 0.60 -26.12 5.65
CA ASP A 136 0.88 -27.31 6.45
C ASP A 136 1.49 -26.92 7.82
N ALA A 137 2.48 -26.03 7.82
CA ALA A 137 3.15 -25.55 9.00
C ALA A 137 2.19 -24.78 9.93
N PHE A 138 1.27 -23.99 9.38
CA PHE A 138 0.23 -23.30 10.14
C PHE A 138 -0.76 -24.26 10.80
N ASN A 139 -1.20 -25.31 10.10
CA ASN A 139 -2.03 -26.35 10.66
C ASN A 139 -1.33 -27.00 11.88
N TYR A 140 -0.05 -27.27 11.76
CA TYR A 140 0.72 -27.87 12.84
C TYR A 140 0.90 -26.88 14.01
N ALA A 141 1.07 -25.59 13.76
CA ALA A 141 1.14 -24.56 14.81
C ALA A 141 -0.18 -24.49 15.61
N ILE A 142 -1.34 -24.60 14.95
CA ILE A 142 -2.65 -24.68 15.59
C ILE A 142 -2.74 -25.94 16.47
N LEU A 143 -2.36 -27.11 15.94
CA LEU A 143 -2.33 -28.38 16.65
C LEU A 143 -1.46 -28.32 17.92
N LYS A 144 -0.31 -27.65 17.86
CA LYS A 144 0.62 -27.45 18.99
C LYS A 144 0.14 -26.40 19.99
N LYS A 145 -0.96 -25.72 19.70
CA LYS A 145 -1.51 -24.63 20.52
C LYS A 145 -0.45 -23.56 20.80
N ILE A 146 0.15 -23.05 19.73
CA ILE A 146 1.12 -21.96 19.79
C ILE A 146 0.42 -20.69 20.30
N ASN A 147 1.07 -19.93 21.19
CA ASN A 147 0.54 -18.69 21.72
C ASN A 147 0.89 -17.49 20.83
N VAL A 148 2.15 -17.43 20.39
CA VAL A 148 2.68 -16.32 19.57
C VAL A 148 3.42 -16.89 18.38
N LEU A 149 3.13 -16.37 17.19
CA LEU A 149 3.81 -16.76 15.96
C LEU A 149 4.54 -15.55 15.37
N ASN A 150 5.83 -15.70 15.15
CA ASN A 150 6.65 -14.72 14.43
C ASN A 150 6.84 -15.14 12.98
N LEU A 151 6.49 -14.24 12.06
CA LEU A 151 6.83 -14.35 10.65
C LEU A 151 7.64 -13.12 10.24
N SER A 152 8.96 -13.26 10.20
CA SER A 152 9.87 -12.16 9.82
C SER A 152 10.02 -11.99 8.31
N ILE A 153 9.09 -12.53 7.55
CA ILE A 153 9.11 -12.59 6.09
C ILE A 153 7.69 -12.37 5.60
N GLY A 154 7.57 -11.67 4.49
CA GLY A 154 6.29 -11.42 3.83
C GLY A 154 6.51 -11.17 2.36
N GLY A 155 5.44 -10.96 1.62
CA GLY A 155 5.46 -10.64 0.21
C GLY A 155 4.34 -9.67 -0.17
N PRO A 156 4.41 -9.07 -1.35
CA PRO A 156 3.41 -8.12 -1.81
C PRO A 156 2.08 -8.79 -2.19
N ASP A 157 2.03 -10.12 -2.31
CA ASP A 157 0.87 -10.87 -2.75
C ASP A 157 -0.24 -10.91 -1.70
N PHE A 158 -1.13 -9.91 -1.75
CA PHE A 158 -2.33 -9.84 -0.90
C PHE A 158 -3.50 -10.68 -1.46
N MET A 159 -3.38 -11.25 -2.67
CA MET A 159 -4.40 -12.05 -3.34
C MET A 159 -4.18 -13.57 -3.20
N ASP A 160 -3.16 -14.02 -2.48
CA ASP A 160 -3.01 -15.42 -2.09
C ASP A 160 -4.07 -15.79 -1.05
N HIS A 161 -5.32 -15.97 -1.50
CA HIS A 161 -6.46 -16.26 -0.63
C HIS A 161 -6.25 -17.47 0.27
N PRO A 162 -5.71 -18.61 -0.19
CA PRO A 162 -5.44 -19.74 0.71
C PRO A 162 -4.53 -19.37 1.89
N PHE A 163 -3.51 -18.53 1.66
CA PHE A 163 -2.63 -18.05 2.71
C PHE A 163 -3.37 -17.09 3.65
N VAL A 164 -4.12 -16.14 3.10
CA VAL A 164 -4.90 -15.16 3.89
C VAL A 164 -5.93 -15.86 4.77
N ASP A 165 -6.70 -16.78 4.20
CA ASP A 165 -7.72 -17.53 4.94
C ASP A 165 -7.12 -18.36 6.10
N LYS A 166 -5.93 -18.93 5.86
CA LYS A 166 -5.22 -19.68 6.90
C LYS A 166 -4.68 -18.80 8.01
N VAL A 167 -4.29 -17.57 7.73
CA VAL A 167 -3.93 -16.58 8.75
C VAL A 167 -5.13 -16.25 9.63
N TRP A 168 -6.32 -16.08 9.03
CA TRP A 168 -7.56 -15.89 9.80
C TRP A 168 -7.90 -17.07 10.71
N GLU A 169 -7.69 -18.30 10.22
CA GLU A 169 -7.87 -19.50 11.02
C GLU A 169 -6.90 -19.57 12.21
N LEU A 170 -5.62 -19.18 12.00
CA LEU A 170 -4.63 -19.07 13.08
C LEU A 170 -5.10 -18.11 14.17
N THR A 171 -5.48 -16.90 13.80
CA THR A 171 -5.88 -15.85 14.75
C THR A 171 -7.21 -16.21 15.41
N ALA A 172 -8.14 -16.84 14.69
CA ALA A 172 -9.37 -17.40 15.28
C ALA A 172 -9.07 -18.44 16.36
N ASN A 173 -8.01 -19.23 16.20
CA ASN A 173 -7.49 -20.16 17.20
C ASN A 173 -6.63 -19.49 18.28
N ARG A 174 -6.75 -18.18 18.47
CA ARG A 174 -6.08 -17.37 19.50
C ARG A 174 -4.56 -17.27 19.34
N VAL A 175 -4.00 -17.63 18.20
CA VAL A 175 -2.59 -17.42 17.91
C VAL A 175 -2.35 -15.93 17.65
N ILE A 176 -1.49 -15.29 18.43
CA ILE A 176 -1.10 -13.89 18.23
C ILE A 176 -0.01 -13.87 17.15
N MET A 177 -0.33 -13.35 15.98
CA MET A 177 0.61 -13.29 14.87
C MET A 177 1.30 -11.94 14.79
N VAL A 178 2.63 -11.95 14.71
CA VAL A 178 3.47 -10.76 14.54
C VAL A 178 4.27 -10.92 13.26
N SER A 179 4.20 -9.93 12.38
CA SER A 179 4.86 -10.00 11.08
C SER A 179 5.56 -8.70 10.69
N ALA A 180 6.63 -8.84 9.91
CA ALA A 180 7.39 -7.73 9.36
C ALA A 180 6.62 -7.04 8.23
N ILE A 181 6.53 -5.70 8.27
CA ILE A 181 5.74 -4.92 7.30
C ILE A 181 6.35 -4.90 5.90
N GLY A 182 7.63 -5.21 5.74
CA GLY A 182 8.37 -5.21 4.48
C GLY A 182 9.55 -4.26 4.46
N ASN A 183 10.41 -4.39 3.45
CA ASN A 183 11.66 -3.65 3.32
C ASN A 183 11.76 -2.88 1.98
N ASP A 184 10.63 -2.48 1.41
CA ASP A 184 10.51 -1.78 0.13
C ASP A 184 10.31 -0.25 0.30
N GLY A 185 10.55 0.30 1.51
CA GLY A 185 10.60 1.73 1.74
C GLY A 185 11.80 2.42 1.03
N PRO A 186 11.77 3.72 0.85
CA PRO A 186 10.83 4.71 1.41
C PRO A 186 9.51 4.85 0.63
N LEU A 187 9.27 4.02 -0.38
CA LEU A 187 8.09 4.08 -1.23
C LEU A 187 6.81 3.77 -0.43
N TYR A 188 5.72 4.45 -0.76
CA TYR A 188 4.39 4.22 -0.20
C TYR A 188 3.64 3.17 -1.01
N GLY A 189 2.70 2.45 -0.37
CA GLY A 189 1.99 1.33 -0.98
C GLY A 189 2.79 0.04 -1.02
N THR A 190 3.78 -0.11 -0.16
CA THR A 190 4.76 -1.21 -0.16
C THR A 190 4.54 -2.23 0.97
N LEU A 191 3.37 -2.24 1.58
CA LEU A 191 3.04 -3.16 2.68
C LEU A 191 3.08 -4.61 2.22
N ASN A 192 3.61 -5.50 3.06
CA ASN A 192 3.69 -6.92 2.78
C ASN A 192 2.60 -7.71 3.52
N ASN A 193 2.05 -8.72 2.84
CA ASN A 193 1.22 -9.75 3.44
C ASN A 193 2.13 -10.76 4.20
N PRO A 194 1.78 -11.21 5.44
CA PRO A 194 0.51 -11.00 6.14
C PRO A 194 0.46 -9.80 7.10
N ALA A 195 1.52 -9.00 7.20
CA ALA A 195 1.57 -7.87 8.13
C ALA A 195 0.52 -6.77 7.84
N ASP A 196 0.05 -6.69 6.58
CA ASP A 196 -1.01 -5.81 6.13
C ASP A 196 -2.41 -6.23 6.62
N GLN A 197 -2.60 -7.46 7.11
CA GLN A 197 -3.91 -7.97 7.54
C GLN A 197 -4.36 -7.36 8.87
N MET A 198 -5.69 -7.21 9.05
CA MET A 198 -6.28 -6.59 10.24
C MET A 198 -5.92 -7.31 11.54
N ASP A 199 -5.81 -8.64 11.49
CA ASP A 199 -5.65 -9.49 12.67
C ASP A 199 -4.19 -9.66 13.06
N VAL A 200 -3.27 -9.31 12.17
CA VAL A 200 -1.83 -9.47 12.37
C VAL A 200 -1.25 -8.17 12.95
N ILE A 201 -0.28 -8.29 13.84
CA ILE A 201 0.50 -7.16 14.33
C ILE A 201 1.60 -6.88 13.31
N GLY A 202 1.38 -5.88 12.45
CA GLY A 202 2.34 -5.44 11.44
C GLY A 202 3.37 -4.49 12.05
N VAL A 203 4.66 -4.83 11.91
CA VAL A 203 5.75 -4.13 12.59
C VAL A 203 6.65 -3.41 11.60
N GLY A 204 6.78 -2.09 11.76
CA GLY A 204 7.73 -1.26 11.04
C GLY A 204 9.04 -1.06 11.79
N GLY A 205 10.08 -0.60 11.09
CA GLY A 205 11.43 -0.41 11.62
C GLY A 205 11.81 1.05 11.86
N ILE A 206 12.46 1.32 12.99
CA ILE A 206 13.12 2.61 13.28
C ILE A 206 14.61 2.41 13.58
N ASN A 207 15.36 3.49 13.48
CA ASN A 207 16.75 3.55 13.96
C ASN A 207 16.80 3.96 15.45
N PHE A 208 18.03 4.02 16.02
CA PHE A 208 18.22 4.41 17.41
C PHE A 208 18.04 5.92 17.71
N ASP A 209 17.81 6.72 16.67
CA ASP A 209 17.48 8.14 16.78
C ASP A 209 15.97 8.39 16.65
N ASP A 210 15.16 7.33 16.78
CA ASP A 210 13.71 7.30 16.67
C ASP A 210 13.17 7.80 15.29
N GLN A 211 13.98 7.66 14.23
CA GLN A 211 13.57 7.96 12.86
C GLN A 211 13.12 6.68 12.15
N ILE A 212 12.10 6.78 11.29
CA ILE A 212 11.68 5.64 10.47
C ILE A 212 12.83 5.19 9.57
N ALA A 213 13.14 3.91 9.61
CA ALA A 213 14.16 3.33 8.76
C ALA A 213 13.77 3.47 7.28
N LYS A 214 14.71 3.91 6.43
CA LYS A 214 14.43 4.12 5.00
C LYS A 214 13.84 2.88 4.34
N PHE A 215 14.29 1.69 4.72
CA PHE A 215 13.81 0.43 4.18
C PHE A 215 12.41 0.04 4.67
N SER A 216 11.92 0.58 5.79
CA SER A 216 10.61 0.17 6.33
C SER A 216 9.50 0.47 5.35
N SER A 217 8.79 -0.56 4.91
CA SER A 217 7.60 -0.43 4.07
C SER A 217 6.54 0.41 4.77
N ARG A 218 5.77 1.15 4.00
CA ARG A 218 4.82 2.14 4.49
C ARG A 218 3.74 2.44 3.47
N GLY A 219 2.77 3.24 3.88
CA GLY A 219 1.65 3.67 3.07
C GLY A 219 0.38 2.92 3.43
N MET A 220 -0.65 3.09 2.61
CA MET A 220 -1.95 2.47 2.81
C MET A 220 -2.11 1.27 1.88
N THR A 221 -3.02 0.36 2.23
CA THR A 221 -3.53 -0.63 1.31
C THR A 221 -4.48 0.03 0.31
N THR A 222 -4.31 -0.19 -0.99
CA THR A 222 -5.11 0.47 -2.02
C THR A 222 -6.32 -0.35 -2.46
N TRP A 223 -6.40 -1.62 -2.07
CA TRP A 223 -7.43 -2.55 -2.52
C TRP A 223 -8.67 -2.62 -1.63
N GLU A 224 -8.73 -1.92 -0.50
CA GLU A 224 -9.79 -2.09 0.47
C GLU A 224 -10.99 -1.17 0.26
N LEU A 225 -10.75 0.07 -0.12
CA LEU A 225 -11.78 1.06 -0.36
C LEU A 225 -11.72 1.58 -1.80
N PRO A 226 -12.85 2.00 -2.37
CA PRO A 226 -12.95 2.39 -3.77
C PRO A 226 -11.96 3.46 -4.21
N GLN A 227 -11.66 4.44 -3.37
CA GLN A 227 -10.71 5.51 -3.66
C GLN A 227 -9.30 5.20 -3.16
N GLY A 228 -9.02 3.94 -2.83
CA GLY A 228 -7.71 3.48 -2.39
C GLY A 228 -7.31 3.89 -0.98
N TYR A 229 -8.26 4.17 -0.12
CA TYR A 229 -8.00 4.47 1.30
C TYR A 229 -8.01 3.18 2.11
N GLY A 230 -6.84 2.66 2.39
CA GLY A 230 -6.65 1.44 3.16
C GLY A 230 -6.55 1.67 4.66
N ARG A 231 -6.47 0.56 5.40
CA ARG A 231 -6.30 0.60 6.86
C ARG A 231 -4.96 1.16 7.26
N LEU A 232 -4.91 1.62 8.52
CA LEU A 232 -3.70 2.08 9.17
C LEU A 232 -2.71 0.92 9.38
N LYS A 233 -1.57 0.98 8.72
CA LYS A 233 -0.42 0.07 8.82
C LYS A 233 0.90 0.83 8.56
N PRO A 234 2.01 0.40 9.23
CA PRO A 234 2.12 -0.66 10.24
C PRO A 234 1.28 -0.36 11.48
N ASP A 235 1.07 -1.34 12.39
CA ASP A 235 0.36 -1.08 13.64
C ASP A 235 1.24 -0.32 14.63
N ILE A 236 2.50 -0.73 14.74
CA ILE A 236 3.53 -0.13 15.60
C ILE A 236 4.91 -0.19 14.94
N VAL A 237 5.83 0.58 15.45
CA VAL A 237 7.24 0.53 15.04
C VAL A 237 8.16 0.23 16.23
N THR A 238 9.29 -0.41 15.95
CA THR A 238 10.36 -0.63 16.92
C THR A 238 11.73 -0.66 16.25
N TYR A 239 12.79 -0.81 17.02
CA TYR A 239 14.15 -0.81 16.51
C TYR A 239 14.38 -1.95 15.49
N GLY A 240 14.73 -1.59 14.27
CA GLY A 240 15.01 -2.50 13.17
C GLY A 240 16.31 -2.18 12.42
N SER A 241 17.01 -1.08 12.79
CA SER A 241 18.26 -0.68 12.15
C SER A 241 19.45 -0.94 13.06
N SER A 242 20.44 -1.68 12.55
CA SER A 242 21.70 -1.98 13.25
C SER A 242 21.50 -2.64 14.62
N VAL A 243 20.54 -3.55 14.71
CA VAL A 243 20.21 -4.28 15.95
C VAL A 243 21.15 -5.46 16.10
N ARG A 244 21.60 -5.70 17.32
CA ARG A 244 22.51 -6.79 17.70
C ARG A 244 21.70 -8.02 18.16
N GLY A 245 21.99 -9.18 17.57
CA GLY A 245 21.34 -10.46 17.88
C GLY A 245 22.27 -11.64 17.69
N SER A 246 21.77 -12.87 17.92
CA SER A 246 22.57 -14.11 17.90
C SER A 246 23.12 -14.40 16.49
N SER A 247 24.38 -14.89 16.47
CA SER A 247 25.03 -15.37 15.24
C SER A 247 24.96 -16.89 15.17
N ILE A 248 24.90 -17.46 13.97
CA ILE A 248 24.76 -18.91 13.72
C ILE A 248 25.83 -19.78 14.43
N ASN A 249 27.07 -19.28 14.55
CA ASN A 249 28.20 -19.99 15.16
C ASN A 249 28.43 -19.58 16.63
N GLY A 250 27.42 -18.99 17.29
CA GLY A 250 27.61 -18.38 18.61
C GLY A 250 28.13 -16.93 18.52
N GLY A 251 28.13 -16.22 19.66
CA GLY A 251 28.38 -14.78 19.69
C GLY A 251 27.25 -13.95 19.03
N CYS A 252 27.54 -12.68 18.75
CA CYS A 252 26.55 -11.73 18.26
C CYS A 252 26.93 -11.12 16.91
N ARG A 253 25.93 -10.85 16.09
CA ARG A 253 26.05 -10.07 14.84
C ARG A 253 25.03 -8.94 14.81
N THR A 254 25.19 -8.02 13.87
CA THR A 254 24.27 -6.88 13.71
C THR A 254 23.56 -6.98 12.36
N LEU A 255 22.23 -6.85 12.35
CA LEU A 255 21.40 -6.82 11.14
C LEU A 255 20.45 -5.62 11.14
N SER A 256 19.92 -5.31 9.97
CA SER A 256 18.88 -4.30 9.75
C SER A 256 17.78 -4.87 8.85
N GLY A 257 16.53 -4.52 9.15
CA GLY A 257 15.34 -4.95 8.41
C GLY A 257 14.11 -4.87 9.30
N THR A 258 12.93 -4.86 8.72
CA THR A 258 11.68 -5.08 9.47
C THR A 258 11.59 -6.52 9.97
N SER A 259 12.28 -7.45 9.30
CA SER A 259 12.53 -8.82 9.79
C SER A 259 13.33 -8.88 11.10
N VAL A 260 13.95 -7.78 11.49
CA VAL A 260 14.64 -7.59 12.78
C VAL A 260 13.70 -6.93 13.80
N ALA A 261 12.86 -5.99 13.37
CA ALA A 261 11.89 -5.33 14.23
C ALA A 261 10.76 -6.28 14.69
N SER A 262 10.26 -7.14 13.80
CA SER A 262 9.19 -8.10 14.09
C SER A 262 9.53 -9.04 15.28
N PRO A 263 10.68 -9.71 15.35
CA PRO A 263 11.01 -10.56 16.49
C PRO A 263 11.21 -9.79 17.81
N VAL A 264 11.57 -8.52 17.76
CA VAL A 264 11.59 -7.65 18.96
C VAL A 264 10.17 -7.51 19.52
N VAL A 265 9.17 -7.23 18.67
CA VAL A 265 7.77 -7.18 19.11
C VAL A 265 7.29 -8.57 19.53
N THR A 266 7.68 -9.64 18.84
CA THR A 266 7.32 -11.01 19.22
C THR A 266 7.83 -11.36 20.61
N GLY A 267 9.09 -11.04 20.91
CA GLY A 267 9.67 -11.20 22.25
C GLY A 267 8.96 -10.36 23.30
N ALA A 268 8.59 -9.11 22.96
CA ALA A 268 7.79 -8.25 23.83
C ALA A 268 6.41 -8.86 24.10
N VAL A 269 5.72 -9.37 23.09
CA VAL A 269 4.40 -10.04 23.21
C VAL A 269 4.52 -11.29 24.11
N ALA A 270 5.55 -12.11 23.92
CA ALA A 270 5.78 -13.28 24.75
C ALA A 270 6.06 -12.92 26.21
N LEU A 271 6.86 -11.87 26.42
CA LEU A 271 7.16 -11.34 27.76
C LEU A 271 5.90 -10.82 28.44
N LEU A 272 5.13 -9.97 27.77
CA LEU A 272 3.88 -9.40 28.26
C LEU A 272 2.85 -10.50 28.57
N ALA A 273 2.68 -11.47 27.67
CA ALA A 273 1.76 -12.58 27.87
C ALA A 273 2.12 -13.41 29.11
N SER A 274 3.41 -13.65 29.36
CA SER A 274 3.84 -14.37 30.56
C SER A 274 3.53 -13.63 31.86
N GLY A 275 3.56 -12.30 31.84
CA GLY A 275 3.23 -11.46 33.01
C GLY A 275 1.76 -11.45 33.38
N VAL A 276 0.87 -11.80 32.45
CA VAL A 276 -0.59 -11.81 32.65
C VAL A 276 -1.25 -13.17 32.45
N LEU A 277 -0.47 -14.26 32.45
CA LEU A 277 -0.96 -15.64 32.33
C LEU A 277 -2.04 -15.99 33.33
N HIS A 278 -1.94 -15.47 34.55
CA HIS A 278 -2.92 -15.69 35.62
C HIS A 278 -4.32 -15.12 35.32
N ARG A 279 -4.45 -14.27 34.32
CA ARG A 279 -5.70 -13.63 33.90
C ARG A 279 -6.41 -14.38 32.78
N GLY A 280 -5.91 -15.53 32.37
CA GLY A 280 -6.55 -16.45 31.44
C GLY A 280 -6.99 -15.81 30.13
N ASN A 281 -8.30 -15.53 29.99
CA ASN A 281 -8.91 -15.01 28.74
C ASN A 281 -8.51 -13.58 28.35
N ALA A 282 -7.70 -12.88 29.15
CA ALA A 282 -7.23 -11.54 28.80
C ALA A 282 -6.22 -11.54 27.63
N ILE A 283 -5.65 -12.70 27.28
CA ILE A 283 -4.64 -12.82 26.22
C ILE A 283 -5.29 -13.39 24.96
N ASN A 284 -5.44 -12.54 23.95
CA ASN A 284 -5.90 -12.90 22.62
C ASN A 284 -5.34 -11.93 21.59
N PRO A 285 -5.47 -12.18 20.27
CA PRO A 285 -4.96 -11.29 19.23
C PRO A 285 -5.43 -9.84 19.35
N ALA A 286 -6.71 -9.63 19.68
CA ALA A 286 -7.27 -8.28 19.80
C ALA A 286 -6.77 -7.56 21.05
N SER A 287 -6.81 -8.18 22.24
CA SER A 287 -6.38 -7.55 23.50
C SER A 287 -4.90 -7.17 23.48
N MET A 288 -4.05 -8.04 22.94
CA MET A 288 -2.63 -7.76 22.79
C MET A 288 -2.38 -6.59 21.83
N LYS A 289 -3.03 -6.61 20.68
CA LYS A 289 -2.93 -5.54 19.69
C LYS A 289 -3.43 -4.20 20.25
N GLN A 290 -4.57 -4.19 20.94
CA GLN A 290 -5.10 -3.02 21.64
C GLN A 290 -4.10 -2.46 22.67
N ALA A 291 -3.49 -3.31 23.48
CA ALA A 291 -2.52 -2.88 24.49
C ALA A 291 -1.27 -2.28 23.87
N LEU A 292 -0.71 -2.91 22.83
CA LEU A 292 0.46 -2.40 22.12
C LEU A 292 0.19 -1.07 21.47
N MET A 293 -0.95 -0.89 20.80
CA MET A 293 -1.33 0.34 20.12
C MET A 293 -1.63 1.47 21.10
N ALA A 294 -2.38 1.18 22.18
CA ALA A 294 -2.71 2.18 23.20
C ALA A 294 -1.51 2.64 24.04
N SER A 295 -0.50 1.78 24.18
CA SER A 295 0.74 2.12 24.89
C SER A 295 1.76 2.84 24.03
N ALA A 296 1.69 2.68 22.69
CA ALA A 296 2.71 3.16 21.77
C ALA A 296 3.00 4.66 21.96
N ARG A 297 4.28 5.02 21.87
CA ARG A 297 4.73 6.41 21.95
C ARG A 297 4.81 7.00 20.55
N ARG A 298 3.96 7.98 20.25
CA ARG A 298 3.96 8.65 18.96
C ARG A 298 5.30 9.36 18.71
N LEU A 299 5.80 9.25 17.50
CA LEU A 299 7.01 9.92 17.03
C LEU A 299 6.61 11.23 16.34
N PRO A 300 7.16 12.38 16.73
CA PRO A 300 6.79 13.66 16.18
C PRO A 300 7.21 13.82 14.71
N GLY A 301 6.39 14.52 13.92
CA GLY A 301 6.70 14.82 12.51
C GLY A 301 6.55 13.66 11.54
N ILE A 302 6.04 12.52 11.98
CA ILE A 302 5.89 11.29 11.20
C ILE A 302 4.40 10.97 11.07
N ASN A 303 3.95 10.62 9.86
CA ASN A 303 2.53 10.32 9.65
C ASN A 303 2.15 8.88 10.07
N MET A 304 0.86 8.65 10.18
CA MET A 304 0.32 7.38 10.68
C MET A 304 0.63 6.18 9.77
N PHE A 305 0.78 6.37 8.47
CA PHE A 305 1.11 5.31 7.53
C PHE A 305 2.60 4.96 7.47
N GLU A 306 3.43 5.64 8.26
CA GLU A 306 4.83 5.30 8.47
C GLU A 306 5.10 4.70 9.86
N GLN A 307 4.44 5.23 10.90
CA GLN A 307 4.68 4.82 12.28
C GLN A 307 3.56 3.99 12.92
N GLY A 308 2.38 3.91 12.28
CA GLY A 308 1.19 3.37 12.93
C GLY A 308 0.82 4.20 14.18
N HIS A 309 0.59 3.52 15.28
CA HIS A 309 0.32 4.19 16.58
C HIS A 309 1.57 4.73 17.26
N GLY A 310 2.76 4.38 16.76
CA GLY A 310 4.03 4.86 17.25
C GLY A 310 4.99 3.75 17.68
N LYS A 311 6.02 4.13 18.44
CA LYS A 311 7.06 3.27 18.94
C LYS A 311 6.58 2.41 20.12
N LEU A 312 6.96 1.14 20.13
CA LEU A 312 6.71 0.19 21.21
C LEU A 312 7.15 0.74 22.58
N ASP A 313 6.24 0.72 23.55
CA ASP A 313 6.46 1.02 24.96
C ASP A 313 6.07 -0.20 25.80
N LEU A 314 7.08 -0.98 26.20
CA LEU A 314 6.88 -2.27 26.83
C LEU A 314 6.25 -2.17 28.23
N LEU A 315 6.69 -1.22 29.06
CA LEU A 315 6.18 -1.08 30.42
C LEU A 315 4.74 -0.57 30.44
N LYS A 316 4.45 0.42 29.61
CA LYS A 316 3.09 0.94 29.49
C LYS A 316 2.13 -0.13 28.95
N ALA A 317 2.58 -0.96 27.98
CA ALA A 317 1.80 -2.10 27.48
C ALA A 317 1.50 -3.11 28.60
N TYR A 318 2.49 -3.41 29.45
CA TYR A 318 2.28 -4.29 30.61
C TYR A 318 1.23 -3.73 31.59
N HIS A 319 1.31 -2.44 31.92
CA HIS A 319 0.34 -1.79 32.80
C HIS A 319 -1.10 -1.86 32.23
N ILE A 320 -1.25 -1.61 30.92
CA ILE A 320 -2.55 -1.72 30.24
C ILE A 320 -3.08 -3.16 30.31
N LEU A 321 -2.26 -4.16 29.98
CA LEU A 321 -2.67 -5.57 30.01
C LEU A 321 -2.98 -6.05 31.43
N ASN A 322 -2.24 -5.58 32.42
CA ASN A 322 -2.45 -5.97 33.82
C ASN A 322 -3.77 -5.45 34.39
N SER A 323 -4.30 -4.34 33.86
CA SER A 323 -5.61 -3.79 34.21
C SER A 323 -6.67 -4.00 33.12
N TYR A 324 -6.36 -4.76 32.07
CA TYR A 324 -7.22 -4.91 30.90
C TYR A 324 -8.57 -5.54 31.26
N THR A 325 -9.64 -4.91 30.76
CA THR A 325 -10.99 -5.47 30.71
C THR A 325 -11.39 -5.66 29.25
N PRO A 326 -12.04 -6.78 28.87
CA PRO A 326 -12.47 -7.01 27.50
C PRO A 326 -13.32 -5.83 26.98
N GLN A 327 -12.88 -5.25 25.88
CA GLN A 327 -13.52 -4.08 25.25
C GLN A 327 -13.23 -4.05 23.74
N ALA A 328 -14.05 -3.32 23.01
CA ALA A 328 -13.76 -2.97 21.64
C ALA A 328 -12.95 -1.67 21.57
N SER A 329 -12.18 -1.50 20.50
CA SER A 329 -11.44 -0.26 20.23
C SER A 329 -11.34 0.00 18.72
N LEU A 330 -10.98 1.23 18.35
CA LEU A 330 -10.90 1.70 16.97
C LEU A 330 -9.46 2.05 16.60
N SER A 331 -9.09 1.81 15.35
CA SER A 331 -7.78 2.19 14.78
C SER A 331 -7.96 2.81 13.39
N PRO A 332 -7.70 4.12 13.24
CA PRO A 332 -7.35 5.10 14.27
C PRO A 332 -8.48 5.31 15.29
N SER A 333 -8.13 5.73 16.50
CA SER A 333 -9.09 5.95 17.60
C SER A 333 -9.79 7.30 17.55
N TYR A 334 -9.39 8.17 16.63
CA TYR A 334 -9.99 9.46 16.33
C TYR A 334 -9.63 9.89 14.90
N ILE A 335 -10.38 10.83 14.35
CA ILE A 335 -10.11 11.46 13.04
C ILE A 335 -9.99 12.96 13.26
N ASP A 336 -8.77 13.50 13.22
CA ASP A 336 -8.54 14.95 13.29
C ASP A 336 -7.84 15.44 12.01
N LEU A 337 -8.64 15.99 11.10
CA LEU A 337 -8.15 16.52 9.83
C LEU A 337 -7.40 17.85 10.00
N GLY A 338 -7.25 18.36 11.22
CA GLY A 338 -6.36 19.48 11.56
C GLY A 338 -4.94 19.04 11.95
N GLU A 339 -4.74 17.76 12.31
CA GLU A 339 -3.44 17.22 12.75
C GLU A 339 -2.61 16.68 11.57
N CYS A 340 -2.14 17.56 10.68
CA CYS A 340 -1.58 17.18 9.40
C CYS A 340 -0.25 16.45 9.44
N GLN A 341 0.52 16.58 10.50
CA GLN A 341 1.75 15.80 10.67
C GLN A 341 1.46 14.30 10.85
N TYR A 342 0.35 13.95 11.49
CA TYR A 342 -0.01 12.55 11.75
C TYR A 342 -1.05 12.01 10.77
N MET A 343 -2.13 12.75 10.50
CA MET A 343 -3.29 12.30 9.73
C MET A 343 -3.11 12.41 8.20
N TRP A 344 -1.89 12.59 7.68
CA TRP A 344 -1.65 12.53 6.25
C TRP A 344 -2.21 11.21 5.66
N PRO A 345 -2.84 11.17 4.48
CA PRO A 345 -3.10 12.30 3.56
C PRO A 345 -4.42 13.05 3.85
N TYR A 346 -5.25 12.58 4.75
CA TYR A 346 -6.61 13.09 4.98
C TYR A 346 -6.65 14.56 5.38
N CYS A 347 -5.62 15.01 6.07
CA CYS A 347 -5.50 16.39 6.56
C CYS A 347 -4.93 17.38 5.52
N THR A 348 -4.38 16.89 4.40
CA THR A 348 -3.66 17.75 3.45
C THR A 348 -4.57 18.65 2.65
N GLN A 349 -5.85 18.33 2.63
CA GLN A 349 -6.88 19.08 1.94
C GLN A 349 -8.05 19.34 2.88
N PRO A 350 -8.41 20.62 3.14
CA PRO A 350 -9.62 20.95 3.90
C PRO A 350 -10.86 20.45 3.16
N LEU A 351 -11.95 20.21 3.88
CA LEU A 351 -13.23 19.86 3.31
C LEU A 351 -13.94 21.10 2.76
N TYR A 352 -14.74 20.94 1.73
CA TYR A 352 -15.58 21.99 1.17
C TYR A 352 -16.86 21.40 0.55
N TYR A 353 -17.88 22.23 0.41
CA TYR A 353 -19.16 21.79 -0.19
C TYR A 353 -18.99 21.44 -1.67
N GLY A 354 -19.64 20.37 -2.10
CA GLY A 354 -19.59 19.88 -3.48
C GLY A 354 -18.32 19.07 -3.82
N ALA A 355 -17.46 18.79 -2.81
CA ALA A 355 -16.36 17.84 -2.98
C ALA A 355 -16.86 16.39 -2.90
N MET A 356 -16.09 15.48 -3.51
CA MET A 356 -16.24 14.06 -3.21
C MET A 356 -15.91 13.81 -1.74
N PRO A 357 -16.60 12.87 -1.08
CA PRO A 357 -16.37 12.58 0.34
C PRO A 357 -14.95 12.14 0.61
N THR A 358 -14.40 12.62 1.72
CA THR A 358 -13.17 12.03 2.28
C THR A 358 -13.54 10.74 2.99
N ILE A 359 -12.90 9.63 2.61
CA ILE A 359 -13.19 8.31 3.16
C ILE A 359 -12.05 7.88 4.07
N VAL A 360 -12.37 7.61 5.34
CA VAL A 360 -11.38 7.12 6.32
C VAL A 360 -11.73 5.69 6.69
N ASN A 361 -10.77 4.78 6.47
CA ASN A 361 -10.89 3.39 6.89
C ASN A 361 -10.48 3.26 8.37
N VAL A 362 -11.38 2.73 9.19
CA VAL A 362 -11.18 2.51 10.62
C VAL A 362 -11.30 1.02 10.91
N THR A 363 -10.28 0.40 11.45
CA THR A 363 -10.33 -0.99 11.92
C THR A 363 -11.03 -1.04 13.27
N VAL A 364 -12.04 -1.89 13.40
CA VAL A 364 -12.72 -2.20 14.66
C VAL A 364 -12.07 -3.43 15.26
N LEU A 365 -11.41 -3.30 16.41
CA LEU A 365 -10.81 -4.39 17.15
C LEU A 365 -11.79 -4.88 18.23
N ASN A 366 -12.16 -6.15 18.15
CA ASN A 366 -13.12 -6.77 19.07
C ASN A 366 -12.42 -7.58 20.16
N GLY A 367 -12.10 -6.95 21.28
CA GLY A 367 -11.52 -7.63 22.43
C GLY A 367 -12.53 -8.38 23.30
N LEU A 368 -13.83 -8.35 22.99
CA LEU A 368 -14.88 -9.06 23.73
C LEU A 368 -14.89 -10.57 23.43
N GLY A 369 -14.59 -10.94 22.18
CA GLY A 369 -14.59 -12.33 21.70
C GLY A 369 -14.08 -12.46 20.28
N VAL A 370 -13.85 -13.69 19.82
CA VAL A 370 -13.36 -14.00 18.47
C VAL A 370 -14.35 -13.55 17.39
N SER A 371 -15.63 -13.61 17.68
CA SER A 371 -16.72 -13.16 16.81
C SER A 371 -17.55 -12.10 17.51
N GLY A 372 -18.06 -11.16 16.74
CA GLY A 372 -18.95 -10.12 17.22
C GLY A 372 -19.70 -9.43 16.09
N ARG A 373 -20.51 -8.46 16.43
CA ARG A 373 -21.27 -7.65 15.48
C ARG A 373 -21.44 -6.22 15.97
N ILE A 374 -21.65 -5.31 15.06
CA ILE A 374 -22.13 -3.96 15.38
C ILE A 374 -23.66 -4.06 15.49
N VAL A 375 -24.22 -3.79 16.68
CA VAL A 375 -25.60 -4.08 17.01
C VAL A 375 -26.59 -3.18 16.29
N SER A 376 -26.24 -1.91 16.14
CA SER A 376 -27.07 -0.88 15.51
C SER A 376 -26.23 -0.05 14.54
N LYS A 377 -26.89 0.58 13.57
CA LYS A 377 -26.21 1.53 12.69
C LYS A 377 -25.48 2.58 13.51
N PRO A 378 -24.17 2.78 13.29
CA PRO A 378 -23.42 3.81 13.97
C PRO A 378 -24.05 5.20 13.76
N LEU A 379 -24.14 5.98 14.82
CA LEU A 379 -24.80 7.28 14.82
C LEU A 379 -23.79 8.43 14.90
N TRP A 380 -23.98 9.43 14.04
CA TRP A 380 -23.25 10.67 14.08
C TRP A 380 -23.88 11.65 15.09
N TYR A 381 -23.07 12.13 16.05
CA TYR A 381 -23.45 13.13 17.03
C TYR A 381 -22.66 14.42 16.78
N PRO A 382 -23.25 15.42 16.08
CA PRO A 382 -22.59 16.70 15.88
C PRO A 382 -22.51 17.50 17.19
N TYR A 383 -21.38 18.14 17.44
CA TYR A 383 -21.27 19.11 18.53
C TYR A 383 -21.74 20.49 18.05
N ILE A 384 -22.87 20.96 18.55
CA ILE A 384 -23.51 22.20 18.07
C ILE A 384 -22.64 23.45 18.29
N PRO A 385 -22.02 23.69 19.50
CA PRO A 385 -21.13 24.83 19.67
C PRO A 385 -19.88 24.81 18.78
N GLN A 386 -19.47 23.61 18.28
CA GLN A 386 -18.31 23.38 17.43
C GLN A 386 -18.71 23.10 15.97
N ASN A 387 -19.87 23.59 15.53
CA ASN A 387 -20.32 23.53 14.13
C ASN A 387 -20.40 22.12 13.51
N GLY A 388 -20.58 21.09 14.31
CA GLY A 388 -20.63 19.70 13.83
C GLY A 388 -21.77 19.42 12.84
N HIS A 389 -22.82 20.23 12.86
CA HIS A 389 -23.96 20.15 11.93
C HIS A 389 -23.60 20.58 10.49
N TYR A 390 -22.41 21.15 10.25
CA TYR A 390 -21.90 21.43 8.92
C TYR A 390 -21.26 20.20 8.25
N LEU A 391 -21.02 19.12 9.01
CA LEU A 391 -20.56 17.86 8.47
C LEU A 391 -21.74 16.91 8.23
N GLU A 392 -21.75 16.32 7.06
CA GLU A 392 -22.55 15.15 6.73
C GLU A 392 -21.67 13.91 6.85
N VAL A 393 -22.00 13.06 7.83
CA VAL A 393 -21.20 11.87 8.12
C VAL A 393 -22.03 10.63 7.85
N SER A 394 -21.58 9.80 6.96
CA SER A 394 -22.18 8.48 6.71
C SER A 394 -21.15 7.37 6.97
N VAL A 395 -21.63 6.18 7.22
CA VAL A 395 -20.79 5.03 7.57
C VAL A 395 -21.25 3.78 6.84
N VAL A 396 -20.29 2.98 6.42
CA VAL A 396 -20.47 1.60 5.99
C VAL A 396 -19.54 0.72 6.83
N TYR A 397 -19.98 -0.47 7.19
CA TYR A 397 -19.24 -1.31 8.13
C TYR A 397 -19.46 -2.79 7.87
N SER A 398 -18.54 -3.63 8.36
CA SER A 398 -18.68 -5.08 8.30
C SER A 398 -19.78 -5.57 9.23
N ASN A 399 -20.67 -6.43 8.72
CA ASN A 399 -21.77 -7.01 9.51
C ASN A 399 -21.25 -7.93 10.62
N VAL A 400 -20.12 -8.59 10.37
CA VAL A 400 -19.48 -9.53 11.30
C VAL A 400 -18.06 -9.06 11.61
N LEU A 401 -17.72 -9.05 12.88
CA LEU A 401 -16.37 -8.81 13.38
C LEU A 401 -15.72 -10.17 13.66
N TRP A 402 -15.08 -10.76 12.64
CA TRP A 402 -14.44 -12.09 12.75
C TRP A 402 -13.23 -12.19 11.81
N PRO A 403 -12.11 -12.83 12.25
CA PRO A 403 -11.77 -13.08 13.66
C PRO A 403 -11.28 -11.79 14.33
N TRP A 404 -11.73 -11.49 15.53
CA TRP A 404 -11.26 -10.39 16.40
C TRP A 404 -11.38 -8.98 15.86
N SER A 405 -11.79 -8.78 14.63
CA SER A 405 -11.78 -7.47 13.99
C SER A 405 -12.77 -7.35 12.84
N GLY A 406 -13.04 -6.13 12.46
CA GLY A 406 -13.77 -5.73 11.28
C GLY A 406 -13.38 -4.32 10.84
N TRP A 407 -14.13 -3.75 9.92
CA TRP A 407 -13.85 -2.44 9.35
C TRP A 407 -15.07 -1.53 9.45
N LEU A 408 -14.77 -0.23 9.51
CA LEU A 408 -15.73 0.86 9.45
C LEU A 408 -15.19 1.89 8.44
N ALA A 409 -15.91 2.14 7.36
CA ALA A 409 -15.60 3.23 6.42
C ALA A 409 -16.43 4.46 6.81
N VAL A 410 -15.73 5.56 7.10
CA VAL A 410 -16.32 6.84 7.49
C VAL A 410 -16.23 7.80 6.32
N TYR A 411 -17.37 8.26 5.84
CA TYR A 411 -17.51 9.21 4.73
C TYR A 411 -17.82 10.58 5.29
N LEU A 412 -16.97 11.55 4.97
CA LEU A 412 -17.07 12.92 5.43
C LEU A 412 -17.36 13.86 4.27
N SER A 413 -18.49 14.57 4.31
CA SER A 413 -18.89 15.60 3.34
C SER A 413 -19.28 16.88 4.07
N VAL A 414 -19.38 17.97 3.33
CA VAL A 414 -19.80 19.27 3.86
C VAL A 414 -21.23 19.56 3.41
N SER A 415 -22.07 19.93 4.35
CA SER A 415 -23.46 20.33 4.11
C SER A 415 -23.54 21.60 3.26
N SER A 416 -24.60 21.74 2.44
CA SER A 416 -24.86 22.94 1.64
C SER A 416 -24.93 24.24 2.45
N ASN A 417 -25.34 24.15 3.71
CA ASN A 417 -25.41 25.30 4.63
C ASN A 417 -24.02 25.84 5.01
N ALA A 418 -22.95 25.10 4.72
CA ALA A 418 -21.58 25.47 5.00
C ALA A 418 -20.76 25.79 3.74
N ALA A 419 -21.40 26.05 2.60
CA ALA A 419 -20.72 26.30 1.33
C ALA A 419 -19.72 27.47 1.38
N ASP A 420 -20.02 28.52 2.17
CA ASP A 420 -19.18 29.71 2.36
C ASP A 420 -18.50 29.77 3.73
N TYR A 421 -18.59 28.66 4.51
CA TYR A 421 -18.04 28.62 5.86
C TYR A 421 -16.53 28.41 5.87
N THR A 422 -15.85 29.11 6.78
CA THR A 422 -14.43 28.92 7.10
C THR A 422 -14.28 28.62 8.58
N GLY A 423 -13.77 27.44 8.92
CA GLY A 423 -13.56 27.09 10.32
C GLY A 423 -13.50 25.59 10.56
N THR A 424 -13.65 25.19 11.82
CA THR A 424 -13.63 23.80 12.23
C THR A 424 -15.04 23.28 12.55
N ALA A 425 -15.29 22.01 12.27
CA ALA A 425 -16.49 21.28 12.64
C ALA A 425 -16.11 20.03 13.43
N GLN A 426 -16.85 19.69 14.48
CA GLN A 426 -16.55 18.61 15.40
C GLN A 426 -17.79 17.79 15.80
N GLY A 427 -17.55 16.54 16.11
CA GLY A 427 -18.56 15.60 16.63
C GLY A 427 -17.95 14.25 16.92
N HIS A 428 -18.78 13.23 17.10
CA HIS A 428 -18.31 11.86 17.20
C HIS A 428 -19.32 10.86 16.59
N ILE A 429 -18.81 9.74 16.14
CA ILE A 429 -19.61 8.57 15.82
C ILE A 429 -19.64 7.66 17.05
N GLU A 430 -20.84 7.19 17.39
CA GLU A 430 -21.02 6.19 18.46
C GLU A 430 -21.48 4.86 17.86
N LEU A 431 -20.86 3.77 18.29
CA LEU A 431 -21.21 2.42 17.88
C LEU A 431 -21.17 1.46 19.06
N THR A 432 -22.12 0.51 19.07
CA THR A 432 -22.21 -0.55 20.05
C THR A 432 -21.82 -1.88 19.44
N ILE A 433 -20.86 -2.55 20.07
CA ILE A 433 -20.34 -3.86 19.65
C ILE A 433 -20.77 -4.90 20.65
N GLU A 434 -21.28 -6.02 20.14
CA GLU A 434 -21.73 -7.15 20.92
C GLU A 434 -20.98 -8.41 20.48
N SER A 435 -20.60 -9.24 21.43
CA SER A 435 -20.07 -10.58 21.20
C SER A 435 -20.80 -11.60 22.04
N PRO A 436 -21.07 -12.80 21.50
CA PRO A 436 -21.70 -13.88 22.27
C PRO A 436 -20.76 -14.29 23.41
N SER A 437 -21.32 -14.83 24.46
CA SER A 437 -20.55 -15.42 25.56
C SER A 437 -19.86 -16.71 25.11
N GLU A 438 -18.62 -16.91 25.51
CA GLU A 438 -17.83 -18.10 25.13
C GLU A 438 -18.14 -19.36 25.94
N TYR A 439 -18.81 -19.25 27.11
CA TYR A 439 -18.96 -20.33 28.08
C TYR A 439 -20.42 -20.62 28.52
N GLY A 440 -21.38 -20.32 27.67
CA GLY A 440 -22.77 -20.63 27.99
C GLY A 440 -23.41 -19.70 29.03
N ASP A 441 -22.73 -18.59 29.38
CA ASP A 441 -23.38 -17.50 30.09
C ASP A 441 -24.48 -16.94 29.20
N LEU A 442 -25.63 -16.66 29.76
CA LEU A 442 -26.81 -16.18 29.02
C LEU A 442 -26.66 -14.75 28.49
N ASP A 443 -25.66 -14.01 28.98
CA ASP A 443 -25.49 -12.59 28.67
C ASP A 443 -24.38 -12.37 27.65
N SER A 444 -24.72 -11.69 26.56
CA SER A 444 -23.73 -11.19 25.59
C SER A 444 -22.86 -10.09 26.20
N LYS A 445 -21.60 -10.04 25.77
CA LYS A 445 -20.66 -8.94 26.15
C LYS A 445 -20.88 -7.75 25.23
N ILE A 446 -21.03 -6.56 25.80
CA ILE A 446 -21.27 -5.32 25.07
C ILE A 446 -20.17 -4.31 25.34
N SER A 447 -19.76 -3.58 24.32
CA SER A 447 -18.84 -2.45 24.40
C SER A 447 -19.35 -1.26 23.58
N LEU A 448 -19.46 -0.11 24.21
CA LEU A 448 -19.78 1.15 23.57
C LEU A 448 -18.47 1.87 23.20
N VAL A 449 -18.33 2.30 21.95
CA VAL A 449 -17.13 2.95 21.43
C VAL A 449 -17.49 4.27 20.74
N LYS A 450 -16.67 5.28 20.95
CA LYS A 450 -16.81 6.59 20.32
C LYS A 450 -15.62 6.89 19.44
N LEU A 451 -15.89 7.42 18.24
CA LEU A 451 -14.89 7.89 17.29
C LEU A 451 -15.02 9.42 17.15
N PRO A 452 -14.21 10.21 17.85
CA PRO A 452 -14.19 11.65 17.71
C PRO A 452 -13.73 12.06 16.30
N ILE A 453 -14.38 13.08 15.73
CA ILE A 453 -14.08 13.61 14.40
C ILE A 453 -13.96 15.13 14.50
N ARG A 454 -12.88 15.67 13.94
CA ARG A 454 -12.64 17.08 13.74
C ARG A 454 -12.18 17.34 12.32
N ALA A 455 -12.82 18.28 11.64
CA ALA A 455 -12.47 18.63 10.27
C ALA A 455 -12.37 20.14 10.07
N ASN A 456 -11.48 20.56 9.17
CA ASN A 456 -11.39 21.93 8.72
C ASN A 456 -12.23 22.10 7.46
N ILE A 457 -13.08 23.13 7.42
CA ILE A 457 -13.95 23.48 6.29
C ILE A 457 -13.51 24.81 5.72
N ILE A 458 -13.51 24.93 4.41
CA ILE A 458 -13.27 26.16 3.65
C ILE A 458 -14.41 26.40 2.65
N PRO A 459 -14.59 27.63 2.14
CA PRO A 459 -15.47 27.88 1.02
C PRO A 459 -15.08 27.05 -0.20
N THR A 460 -16.07 26.70 -1.01
CA THR A 460 -15.84 25.90 -2.22
C THR A 460 -14.82 26.58 -3.14
N PRO A 461 -13.68 25.94 -3.45
CA PRO A 461 -12.67 26.51 -4.32
C PRO A 461 -13.19 26.70 -5.76
N PRO A 462 -12.63 27.67 -6.51
CA PRO A 462 -13.02 27.86 -7.91
C PRO A 462 -12.68 26.61 -8.71
N LYS A 463 -13.53 26.25 -9.68
CA LYS A 463 -13.40 25.02 -10.46
C LYS A 463 -12.04 24.85 -11.14
N GLN A 464 -11.38 25.94 -11.57
CA GLN A 464 -10.05 25.93 -12.19
C GLN A 464 -8.94 25.40 -11.28
N LYS A 465 -9.17 25.42 -9.97
CA LYS A 465 -8.26 24.87 -8.97
C LYS A 465 -8.63 23.46 -8.50
N ARG A 466 -9.74 22.90 -9.00
CA ARG A 466 -10.21 21.57 -8.66
C ARG A 466 -9.84 20.60 -9.76
N LEU A 467 -9.05 19.60 -9.41
CA LEU A 467 -8.60 18.51 -10.28
C LEU A 467 -9.32 17.23 -9.89
N LEU A 468 -9.69 16.43 -10.87
CA LEU A 468 -10.28 15.12 -10.67
C LEU A 468 -9.29 14.07 -11.16
N TRP A 469 -8.90 13.14 -10.28
CA TRP A 469 -8.05 12.00 -10.59
C TRP A 469 -8.90 10.78 -10.91
N ASP A 470 -8.69 10.20 -12.07
CA ASP A 470 -9.36 8.96 -12.48
C ASP A 470 -8.69 7.75 -11.81
N GLN A 471 -9.33 7.17 -10.82
CA GLN A 471 -8.91 5.93 -10.17
C GLN A 471 -9.68 4.72 -10.69
N PHE A 472 -10.81 4.94 -11.35
CA PHE A 472 -11.65 3.82 -11.83
C PHE A 472 -10.93 3.00 -12.90
N HIS A 473 -10.18 3.65 -13.79
CA HIS A 473 -9.51 2.99 -14.90
C HIS A 473 -8.11 2.45 -14.57
N ASN A 474 -7.63 2.64 -13.33
CA ASN A 474 -6.47 1.92 -12.82
C ASN A 474 -6.90 0.57 -12.26
N LEU A 475 -6.27 -0.52 -12.71
CA LEU A 475 -6.61 -1.88 -12.34
C LEU A 475 -5.72 -2.40 -11.21
N ARG A 476 -6.26 -3.37 -10.49
CA ARG A 476 -5.53 -4.15 -9.49
C ARG A 476 -5.30 -5.53 -10.05
N TYR A 477 -4.06 -5.91 -10.13
CA TYR A 477 -3.68 -7.20 -10.68
C TYR A 477 -3.31 -8.18 -9.58
N PRO A 478 -3.51 -9.49 -9.79
CA PRO A 478 -2.78 -10.48 -9.03
C PRO A 478 -1.32 -10.51 -9.49
N PRO A 479 -0.41 -10.94 -8.60
CA PRO A 479 1.00 -11.08 -8.93
C PRO A 479 1.22 -11.85 -10.22
N GLY A 480 2.08 -11.30 -11.05
CA GLY A 480 2.46 -11.94 -12.29
C GLY A 480 1.72 -11.50 -13.55
N TYR A 481 0.67 -10.72 -13.39
CA TYR A 481 -0.07 -10.12 -14.51
C TYR A 481 0.25 -8.64 -14.73
N PHE A 482 1.20 -8.11 -13.94
CA PHE A 482 1.52 -6.70 -13.99
C PHE A 482 2.23 -6.29 -15.26
N PRO A 483 1.79 -5.22 -15.89
CA PRO A 483 2.66 -4.43 -16.72
C PRO A 483 3.78 -3.86 -15.86
N ARG A 484 4.98 -3.74 -16.41
CA ARG A 484 6.07 -2.98 -15.81
C ARG A 484 6.13 -1.65 -16.53
N ASP A 485 5.80 -0.56 -15.85
CA ASP A 485 5.77 0.75 -16.47
C ASP A 485 7.15 1.15 -16.94
N ASN A 486 8.18 0.85 -16.16
CA ASN A 486 9.55 1.04 -16.59
C ASN A 486 10.24 -0.30 -16.93
N LEU A 487 10.42 -0.57 -18.21
CA LEU A 487 11.03 -1.82 -18.70
C LEU A 487 12.52 -1.99 -18.34
N ARG A 488 13.21 -0.93 -17.90
CA ARG A 488 14.57 -1.01 -17.37
C ARG A 488 14.62 -1.60 -15.97
N MET A 489 13.58 -1.42 -15.19
CA MET A 489 13.48 -1.97 -13.84
C MET A 489 13.11 -3.45 -13.90
N LYS A 490 13.90 -4.28 -13.23
CA LYS A 490 13.62 -5.72 -13.15
C LYS A 490 12.55 -6.06 -12.11
N VAL A 491 12.38 -5.19 -11.13
CA VAL A 491 11.48 -5.37 -9.99
C VAL A 491 10.98 -4.01 -9.59
N ASP A 492 9.68 -3.80 -9.72
CA ASP A 492 8.99 -2.66 -9.16
C ASP A 492 8.14 -3.11 -7.97
N PRO A 493 8.38 -2.61 -6.74
CA PRO A 493 7.60 -3.02 -5.58
C PRO A 493 6.14 -2.55 -5.63
N LEU A 494 5.82 -1.57 -6.46
CA LEU A 494 4.47 -1.01 -6.60
C LEU A 494 3.63 -1.65 -7.69
N ASP A 495 4.19 -2.45 -8.59
CA ASP A 495 3.47 -3.19 -9.62
C ASP A 495 2.35 -4.12 -9.08
N TRP A 496 2.28 -4.34 -7.78
CA TRP A 496 1.32 -5.24 -7.15
C TRP A 496 0.05 -4.56 -6.66
N ASN A 497 0.05 -3.23 -6.52
CA ASN A 497 -0.94 -2.51 -5.74
C ASN A 497 -1.78 -1.51 -6.54
N ALA A 498 -1.73 -1.50 -7.83
CA ALA A 498 -2.32 -0.47 -8.70
C ALA A 498 -1.80 0.95 -8.39
N ASP A 499 -1.89 1.82 -9.36
CA ASP A 499 -1.52 3.22 -9.23
C ASP A 499 -2.46 3.99 -8.32
N HIS A 500 -1.92 4.86 -7.49
CA HIS A 500 -2.72 5.69 -6.64
C HIS A 500 -2.02 7.00 -6.27
N ILE A 501 -2.80 8.06 -6.20
CA ILE A 501 -2.36 9.42 -5.85
C ILE A 501 -1.65 9.53 -4.48
N HIS A 502 -1.87 8.58 -3.57
CA HIS A 502 -1.25 8.56 -2.24
C HIS A 502 -0.19 7.47 -2.06
N THR A 503 0.15 6.76 -3.12
CA THR A 503 1.19 5.74 -3.10
C THR A 503 2.33 6.12 -4.06
N ASN A 504 2.35 5.61 -5.27
CA ASN A 504 3.38 5.92 -6.26
C ASN A 504 3.32 7.38 -6.76
N PHE A 505 2.17 8.05 -6.78
CA PHE A 505 2.04 9.47 -7.16
C PHE A 505 2.00 10.44 -5.97
N LYS A 506 2.47 10.03 -4.79
CA LYS A 506 2.46 10.84 -3.56
C LYS A 506 3.17 12.19 -3.69
N ASP A 507 4.34 12.22 -4.34
CA ASP A 507 5.12 13.45 -4.44
C ASP A 507 4.49 14.41 -5.46
N MET A 508 3.89 13.88 -6.54
CA MET A 508 3.04 14.65 -7.47
C MET A 508 1.85 15.28 -6.72
N TYR A 509 1.14 14.49 -5.91
CA TYR A 509 0.03 15.00 -5.09
C TYR A 509 0.49 16.12 -4.16
N THR A 510 1.61 15.93 -3.47
CA THR A 510 2.17 16.93 -2.57
C THR A 510 2.53 18.22 -3.30
N HIS A 511 3.12 18.11 -4.49
CA HIS A 511 3.46 19.24 -5.36
C HIS A 511 2.21 20.00 -5.79
N LEU A 512 1.18 19.32 -6.28
CA LEU A 512 -0.07 19.92 -6.72
C LEU A 512 -0.80 20.65 -5.56
N ARG A 513 -0.78 20.04 -4.35
CA ARG A 513 -1.33 20.69 -3.15
C ARG A 513 -0.55 21.97 -2.80
N ALA A 514 0.78 21.93 -2.86
CA ALA A 514 1.64 23.10 -2.62
C ALA A 514 1.41 24.21 -3.66
N SER A 515 1.08 23.85 -4.89
CA SER A 515 0.72 24.76 -6.00
C SER A 515 -0.73 25.30 -5.89
N GLY A 516 -1.47 24.92 -4.83
CA GLY A 516 -2.80 25.43 -4.52
C GLY A 516 -3.94 24.76 -5.29
N TYR A 517 -3.73 23.57 -5.86
CA TYR A 517 -4.78 22.76 -6.46
C TYR A 517 -5.44 21.84 -5.42
N TYR A 518 -6.72 21.57 -5.61
CA TYR A 518 -7.51 20.62 -4.83
C TYR A 518 -7.75 19.40 -5.68
N ILE A 519 -7.46 18.20 -5.17
CA ILE A 519 -7.49 16.97 -5.93
C ILE A 519 -8.51 16.03 -5.31
N GLU A 520 -9.42 15.54 -6.12
CA GLU A 520 -10.45 14.57 -5.74
C GLU A 520 -10.26 13.29 -6.54
N VAL A 521 -10.61 12.14 -5.94
CA VAL A 521 -10.37 10.82 -6.52
C VAL A 521 -11.70 10.22 -6.97
N LEU A 522 -11.81 9.90 -8.27
CA LEU A 522 -12.97 9.27 -8.87
C LEU A 522 -12.81 7.74 -8.90
N GLY A 523 -13.53 7.04 -8.05
CA GLY A 523 -13.53 5.57 -8.00
C GLY A 523 -14.72 4.91 -8.70
N VAL A 524 -15.45 5.65 -9.53
CA VAL A 524 -16.66 5.22 -10.29
C VAL A 524 -16.53 5.64 -11.75
N PRO A 525 -17.34 5.08 -12.68
CA PRO A 525 -17.27 5.45 -14.08
C PRO A 525 -17.36 6.96 -14.33
N LEU A 526 -16.75 7.44 -15.41
CA LEU A 526 -16.74 8.85 -15.79
C LEU A 526 -18.16 9.43 -16.02
N THR A 527 -19.16 8.58 -16.16
CA THR A 527 -20.57 9.00 -16.26
C THR A 527 -21.14 9.55 -14.96
N CYS A 528 -20.47 9.29 -13.81
CA CYS A 528 -21.01 9.54 -12.47
C CYS A 528 -20.52 10.84 -11.81
N PHE A 529 -19.67 11.64 -12.45
CA PHE A 529 -19.26 12.94 -11.89
C PHE A 529 -19.89 14.13 -12.64
N ASP A 530 -20.01 15.25 -11.96
CA ASP A 530 -20.45 16.53 -12.53
C ASP A 530 -19.24 17.34 -13.01
N ALA A 531 -19.04 17.40 -14.32
CA ALA A 531 -17.92 18.09 -14.96
C ALA A 531 -17.91 19.61 -14.71
N SER A 532 -19.05 20.21 -14.37
CA SER A 532 -19.13 21.64 -14.08
C SER A 532 -18.36 22.06 -12.84
N GLN A 533 -18.09 21.11 -11.95
CA GLN A 533 -17.39 21.30 -10.68
C GLN A 533 -15.86 21.32 -10.80
N TYR A 534 -15.30 20.82 -11.91
CA TYR A 534 -13.87 20.61 -12.07
C TYR A 534 -13.29 21.43 -13.23
N GLY A 535 -12.03 21.86 -13.05
CA GLY A 535 -11.27 22.49 -14.13
C GLY A 535 -10.61 21.47 -15.06
N THR A 536 -10.08 20.39 -14.49
CA THR A 536 -9.29 19.41 -15.23
C THR A 536 -9.50 17.99 -14.69
N LEU A 537 -9.67 17.03 -15.61
CA LEU A 537 -9.61 15.59 -15.36
C LEU A 537 -8.19 15.10 -15.67
N LEU A 538 -7.60 14.34 -14.75
CA LEU A 538 -6.30 13.66 -14.89
C LEU A 538 -6.55 12.16 -15.11
N ILE A 539 -6.10 11.63 -16.24
CA ILE A 539 -6.05 10.20 -16.56
C ILE A 539 -4.58 9.82 -16.68
N VAL A 540 -4.10 8.97 -15.79
CA VAL A 540 -2.68 8.57 -15.72
C VAL A 540 -2.61 7.06 -15.72
N ASP A 541 -1.84 6.49 -16.62
CA ASP A 541 -1.59 5.04 -16.79
C ASP A 541 -2.86 4.16 -16.73
N PRO A 542 -3.93 4.47 -17.45
CA PRO A 542 -5.13 3.67 -17.37
C PRO A 542 -4.91 2.31 -18.03
N GLU A 543 -5.22 1.24 -17.32
CA GLU A 543 -5.15 -0.14 -17.85
C GLU A 543 -6.53 -0.69 -18.22
N GLU A 544 -7.61 -0.08 -17.72
CA GLU A 544 -8.99 -0.50 -17.96
C GLU A 544 -9.50 -0.06 -19.35
N GLU A 545 -10.53 -0.73 -19.81
CA GLU A 545 -11.34 -0.28 -20.94
C GLU A 545 -12.35 0.80 -20.53
N PHE A 546 -12.85 1.57 -21.49
CA PHE A 546 -13.86 2.61 -21.26
C PHE A 546 -15.23 2.16 -21.77
N PHE A 547 -16.28 2.44 -21.02
CA PHE A 547 -17.64 2.28 -21.54
C PHE A 547 -17.92 3.29 -22.67
N PRO A 548 -18.67 2.93 -23.72
CA PRO A 548 -19.03 3.87 -24.80
C PRO A 548 -19.72 5.13 -24.29
N GLU A 549 -20.52 5.00 -23.22
CA GLU A 549 -21.23 6.10 -22.58
C GLU A 549 -20.26 7.07 -21.89
N GLU A 550 -19.15 6.57 -21.34
CA GLU A 550 -18.10 7.41 -20.75
C GLU A 550 -17.41 8.25 -21.82
N ILE A 551 -17.04 7.63 -22.94
CA ILE A 551 -16.42 8.32 -24.09
C ILE A 551 -17.34 9.42 -24.59
N ALA A 552 -18.64 9.10 -24.77
CA ALA A 552 -19.62 10.06 -25.24
C ALA A 552 -19.86 11.21 -24.26
N LYS A 553 -19.89 10.93 -22.95
CA LYS A 553 -20.03 11.96 -21.91
C LYS A 553 -18.80 12.84 -21.84
N LEU A 554 -17.61 12.24 -21.77
CA LEU A 554 -16.36 13.00 -21.64
C LEU A 554 -16.16 13.96 -22.82
N LYS A 555 -16.55 13.53 -24.04
CA LYS A 555 -16.53 14.43 -25.18
C LYS A 555 -17.42 15.67 -24.97
N ARG A 556 -18.66 15.48 -24.51
CA ARG A 556 -19.57 16.60 -24.21
C ARG A 556 -19.02 17.51 -23.11
N ASP A 557 -18.46 16.91 -22.07
CA ASP A 557 -17.91 17.64 -20.92
C ASP A 557 -16.71 18.51 -21.34
N VAL A 558 -15.81 17.97 -22.17
CA VAL A 558 -14.67 18.71 -22.69
C VAL A 558 -15.14 19.82 -23.64
N ASP A 559 -16.09 19.55 -24.52
CA ASP A 559 -16.68 20.57 -25.38
C ASP A 559 -17.37 21.69 -24.58
N SER A 560 -17.83 21.38 -23.34
CA SER A 560 -18.46 22.32 -22.40
C SER A 560 -17.49 23.02 -21.44
N GLY A 561 -16.19 22.74 -21.52
CA GLY A 561 -15.15 23.47 -20.78
C GLY A 561 -14.36 22.69 -19.72
N LEU A 562 -14.58 21.39 -19.57
CA LEU A 562 -13.68 20.51 -18.78
C LEU A 562 -12.37 20.33 -19.57
N SER A 563 -11.24 20.51 -18.93
CA SER A 563 -9.95 20.16 -19.55
C SER A 563 -9.53 18.72 -19.22
N LEU A 564 -8.76 18.09 -20.12
CA LEU A 564 -8.30 16.72 -19.99
C LEU A 564 -6.77 16.66 -20.07
N ILE A 565 -6.14 16.02 -19.11
CA ILE A 565 -4.72 15.69 -19.15
C ILE A 565 -4.58 14.17 -19.12
N VAL A 566 -3.86 13.63 -20.09
CA VAL A 566 -3.54 12.21 -20.20
C VAL A 566 -2.03 12.03 -20.13
N PHE A 567 -1.59 11.26 -19.15
CA PHE A 567 -0.25 10.66 -19.12
C PHE A 567 -0.42 9.19 -19.52
N ALA A 568 0.16 8.82 -20.65
CA ALA A 568 0.18 7.46 -21.14
C ALA A 568 1.46 6.74 -20.73
N ASP A 569 1.58 5.48 -21.07
CA ASP A 569 2.82 4.71 -20.93
C ASP A 569 2.97 3.78 -22.16
N TRP A 570 3.93 2.86 -22.13
CA TRP A 570 4.22 1.99 -23.27
C TRP A 570 3.13 0.92 -23.49
N TYR A 571 2.96 0.55 -24.73
CA TYR A 571 2.17 -0.60 -25.15
C TYR A 571 2.75 -1.23 -26.41
N ASN A 572 3.07 -2.52 -26.38
CA ASN A 572 3.45 -3.26 -27.59
C ASN A 572 3.27 -4.76 -27.36
N VAL A 573 2.38 -5.39 -28.14
CA VAL A 573 2.05 -6.84 -28.00
C VAL A 573 3.28 -7.73 -28.11
N THR A 574 4.23 -7.40 -28.99
CA THR A 574 5.45 -8.20 -29.18
C THR A 574 6.38 -8.07 -27.98
N VAL A 575 6.50 -6.88 -27.43
CA VAL A 575 7.28 -6.62 -26.20
C VAL A 575 6.65 -7.34 -25.00
N MET A 576 5.33 -7.27 -24.84
CA MET A 576 4.59 -7.97 -23.78
C MET A 576 4.89 -9.47 -23.79
N LYS A 577 4.87 -10.09 -24.98
CA LYS A 577 5.22 -11.51 -25.14
C LYS A 577 6.68 -11.82 -24.78
N LYS A 578 7.59 -10.86 -24.84
CA LYS A 578 9.01 -11.00 -24.46
C LYS A 578 9.29 -10.81 -22.98
N VAL A 579 8.54 -9.94 -22.30
CA VAL A 579 8.71 -9.68 -20.86
C VAL A 579 8.02 -10.71 -19.97
N LYS A 580 7.40 -11.74 -20.55
CA LYS A 580 6.82 -12.86 -19.81
C LYS A 580 7.85 -13.55 -18.91
N PHE A 581 7.38 -14.15 -17.82
CA PHE A 581 8.20 -14.92 -16.91
C PHE A 581 7.50 -16.24 -16.53
N PHE A 582 8.30 -17.23 -16.11
CA PHE A 582 7.76 -18.50 -15.63
C PHE A 582 7.51 -18.40 -14.13
N ASP A 583 6.26 -18.65 -13.70
CA ASP A 583 5.90 -18.70 -12.29
C ASP A 583 6.03 -20.14 -11.75
N GLU A 584 6.95 -20.31 -10.82
CA GLU A 584 7.26 -21.61 -10.22
C GLU A 584 6.11 -22.15 -9.34
N ASN A 585 5.27 -21.29 -8.77
CA ASN A 585 4.13 -21.71 -7.95
C ASN A 585 3.02 -22.31 -8.79
N THR A 586 2.61 -21.62 -9.84
CA THR A 586 1.56 -22.10 -10.75
C THR A 586 2.08 -23.01 -11.84
N ARG A 587 3.42 -23.11 -12.02
CA ARG A 587 4.07 -23.84 -13.10
C ARG A 587 3.65 -23.37 -14.49
N GLN A 588 3.35 -22.11 -14.64
CA GLN A 588 2.87 -21.50 -15.87
C GLN A 588 3.72 -20.30 -16.28
N TRP A 589 3.69 -19.98 -17.57
CA TRP A 589 4.19 -18.71 -18.06
C TRP A 589 3.17 -17.61 -17.82
N TRP A 590 3.61 -16.57 -17.20
CA TRP A 590 2.82 -15.37 -16.93
C TRP A 590 3.27 -14.23 -17.82
N MET A 591 2.31 -13.47 -18.32
CA MET A 591 2.53 -12.42 -19.30
C MET A 591 1.63 -11.23 -18.91
N PRO A 592 2.08 -9.98 -19.10
CA PRO A 592 1.23 -8.82 -18.89
C PRO A 592 -0.03 -8.89 -19.75
N ASP A 593 -1.18 -8.52 -19.21
CA ASP A 593 -2.46 -8.44 -19.94
C ASP A 593 -2.54 -7.17 -20.78
N THR A 594 -1.85 -6.10 -20.36
CA THR A 594 -1.67 -4.84 -21.08
C THR A 594 -0.22 -4.37 -20.96
N GLY A 595 0.15 -3.26 -21.56
CA GLY A 595 1.44 -2.60 -21.39
C GLY A 595 1.51 -1.79 -20.08
N GLY A 596 2.35 -0.82 -19.96
CA GLY A 596 2.31 0.18 -18.89
C GLY A 596 0.98 0.93 -18.87
N ALA A 597 0.35 1.13 -20.06
CA ALA A 597 -1.01 1.63 -20.17
C ALA A 597 -1.79 0.86 -21.26
N ASN A 598 -3.12 0.89 -21.20
CA ASN A 598 -3.98 0.32 -22.25
C ASN A 598 -4.14 1.31 -23.41
N ILE A 599 -3.12 1.41 -24.26
CA ILE A 599 -3.11 2.34 -25.40
C ILE A 599 -4.29 2.10 -26.39
N PRO A 600 -4.71 0.86 -26.69
CA PRO A 600 -5.92 0.65 -27.50
C PRO A 600 -7.18 1.30 -26.90
N ALA A 601 -7.38 1.18 -25.60
CA ALA A 601 -8.53 1.80 -24.92
C ALA A 601 -8.40 3.33 -24.87
N LEU A 602 -7.21 3.86 -24.60
CA LEU A 602 -6.95 5.29 -24.70
C LEU A 602 -7.16 5.83 -26.10
N ASN A 603 -6.83 5.08 -27.14
CA ASN A 603 -7.09 5.46 -28.51
C ASN A 603 -8.59 5.52 -28.84
N ASP A 604 -9.40 4.60 -28.30
CA ASP A 604 -10.86 4.68 -28.43
C ASP A 604 -11.40 5.97 -27.77
N LEU A 605 -10.93 6.31 -26.57
CA LEU A 605 -11.29 7.54 -25.85
C LEU A 605 -10.88 8.78 -26.65
N LEU A 606 -9.62 8.85 -27.08
CA LEU A 606 -9.02 10.02 -27.74
C LEU A 606 -9.44 10.16 -29.22
N SER A 607 -10.00 9.10 -29.83
CA SER A 607 -10.46 9.11 -31.22
C SER A 607 -11.49 10.21 -31.49
N SER A 608 -12.30 10.57 -30.48
CA SER A 608 -13.27 11.67 -30.52
C SER A 608 -12.66 13.02 -30.91
N TRP A 609 -11.36 13.18 -30.75
CA TRP A 609 -10.59 14.41 -31.09
C TRP A 609 -9.51 14.16 -32.14
N ASN A 610 -9.54 13.02 -32.84
CA ASN A 610 -8.51 12.63 -33.82
C ASN A 610 -7.08 12.57 -33.26
N ILE A 611 -6.95 12.18 -31.99
CA ILE A 611 -5.65 11.94 -31.33
C ILE A 611 -5.43 10.43 -31.28
N VAL A 612 -4.23 9.98 -31.65
CA VAL A 612 -3.85 8.56 -31.63
C VAL A 612 -2.44 8.40 -31.11
N LEU A 613 -2.27 7.50 -30.17
CA LEU A 613 -1.01 7.03 -29.63
C LEU A 613 -0.55 5.78 -30.37
N GLY A 614 0.77 5.64 -30.54
CA GLY A 614 1.40 4.49 -31.22
C GLY A 614 1.75 3.34 -30.28
N ASP A 615 2.36 2.29 -30.84
CA ASP A 615 2.86 1.12 -30.12
C ASP A 615 4.40 1.08 -30.04
N GLY A 616 5.06 2.20 -30.36
CA GLY A 616 6.50 2.35 -30.13
C GLY A 616 6.79 2.44 -28.63
N VAL A 617 7.90 1.80 -28.21
CA VAL A 617 8.39 1.86 -26.84
C VAL A 617 9.68 2.66 -26.84
N TYR A 618 9.65 3.87 -26.32
CA TYR A 618 10.76 4.81 -26.41
C TYR A 618 11.36 5.12 -25.05
N GLU A 619 12.69 5.29 -25.02
CA GLU A 619 13.41 5.67 -23.82
C GLU A 619 14.54 6.66 -24.11
N GLY A 620 14.98 7.40 -23.12
CA GLY A 620 16.14 8.27 -23.17
C GLY A 620 15.96 9.62 -22.55
N ASP A 621 17.08 10.30 -22.36
CA ASP A 621 17.06 11.67 -21.88
C ASP A 621 16.87 12.64 -23.05
N TYR A 622 16.00 13.63 -22.86
CA TYR A 622 15.77 14.71 -23.81
C TYR A 622 15.66 16.06 -23.08
N SER A 623 15.81 17.13 -23.82
CA SER A 623 15.68 18.49 -23.29
C SER A 623 14.42 19.15 -23.83
N LEU A 624 13.58 19.66 -22.91
CA LEU A 624 12.45 20.53 -23.21
C LEU A 624 12.55 21.78 -22.35
N ALA A 625 12.38 22.97 -22.94
CA ALA A 625 12.51 24.23 -22.19
C ALA A 625 13.82 24.39 -21.39
N LYS A 626 14.95 23.86 -21.91
CA LYS A 626 16.26 23.79 -21.24
C LYS A 626 16.30 22.90 -19.98
N GLN A 627 15.25 22.18 -19.66
CA GLN A 627 15.21 21.17 -18.61
C GLN A 627 15.42 19.79 -19.21
N ILE A 628 16.13 18.93 -18.49
CA ILE A 628 16.34 17.54 -18.90
C ILE A 628 15.29 16.67 -18.24
N ILE A 629 14.62 15.88 -19.06
CA ILE A 629 13.64 14.85 -18.63
C ILE A 629 14.14 13.49 -19.08
N THR A 630 13.98 12.49 -18.24
CA THR A 630 14.16 11.09 -18.60
C THR A 630 12.81 10.51 -19.02
N TYR A 631 12.73 10.03 -20.26
CA TYR A 631 11.59 9.26 -20.78
C TYR A 631 11.87 7.79 -20.46
N GLY A 632 11.02 7.17 -19.66
CA GLY A 632 11.34 5.86 -19.10
C GLY A 632 11.08 4.70 -20.05
N SER A 633 9.84 4.54 -20.48
CA SER A 633 9.37 3.48 -21.40
C SER A 633 8.09 3.92 -22.09
N GLY A 634 7.95 5.15 -22.46
CA GLY A 634 6.69 5.71 -22.96
C GLY A 634 6.43 5.46 -24.44
N THR A 635 5.23 5.83 -24.87
CA THR A 635 4.74 5.79 -26.24
C THR A 635 4.94 7.13 -26.96
N HIS A 636 4.36 7.30 -28.14
CA HIS A 636 4.43 8.52 -28.94
C HIS A 636 3.10 8.82 -29.63
N LEU A 637 2.91 10.06 -30.05
CA LEU A 637 1.76 10.47 -30.83
C LEU A 637 1.95 10.11 -32.32
N VAL A 638 1.04 9.39 -32.92
CA VAL A 638 1.06 9.04 -34.35
C VAL A 638 0.07 9.85 -35.17
N LYS A 639 -0.95 10.42 -34.52
CA LYS A 639 -1.92 11.34 -35.15
C LYS A 639 -2.32 12.42 -34.17
N PHE A 640 -2.40 13.66 -34.66
CA PHE A 640 -2.83 14.80 -33.88
C PHE A 640 -3.53 15.84 -34.76
N PRO A 641 -4.59 16.53 -34.30
CA PRO A 641 -5.30 17.54 -35.07
C PRO A 641 -4.41 18.67 -35.55
N ALA A 642 -4.66 19.18 -36.78
CA ALA A 642 -3.87 20.23 -37.38
C ALA A 642 -3.92 21.60 -36.64
N ASN A 643 -4.97 21.85 -35.87
CA ASN A 643 -5.12 23.01 -35.00
C ASN A 643 -4.45 22.87 -33.64
N GLY A 644 -3.89 21.69 -33.33
CA GLY A 644 -3.13 21.45 -32.11
C GLY A 644 -1.62 21.65 -32.31
N ILE A 645 -0.89 21.62 -31.23
CA ILE A 645 0.56 21.79 -31.20
C ILE A 645 1.20 20.52 -30.64
N THR A 646 2.20 19.98 -31.32
CA THR A 646 2.95 18.81 -30.83
C THR A 646 4.42 19.16 -30.65
N PHE A 647 5.06 18.46 -29.68
CA PHE A 647 6.47 18.62 -29.34
C PHE A 647 7.17 17.28 -29.46
N ALA A 648 8.34 17.23 -30.06
CA ALA A 648 9.08 16.01 -30.30
C ALA A 648 10.40 15.97 -29.53
N ALA A 649 10.79 14.75 -29.17
CA ALA A 649 12.08 14.43 -28.60
C ALA A 649 12.83 13.42 -29.44
N SER A 650 14.16 13.41 -29.33
CA SER A 650 15.01 12.38 -29.95
C SER A 650 15.28 11.28 -28.92
N LEU A 651 14.62 10.13 -29.10
CA LEU A 651 14.60 9.01 -28.16
C LEU A 651 15.07 7.72 -28.83
N PHE A 652 15.46 6.73 -28.03
CA PHE A 652 15.81 5.40 -28.51
C PHE A 652 14.57 4.51 -28.56
N ASN A 653 14.40 3.77 -29.66
CA ASN A 653 13.36 2.74 -29.77
C ASN A 653 13.83 1.48 -29.03
N GLU A 654 13.52 1.38 -27.75
CA GLU A 654 13.87 0.24 -26.90
C GLU A 654 13.02 -0.99 -27.21
N GLY A 655 11.80 -0.80 -27.67
CA GLY A 655 10.94 -1.90 -28.14
C GLY A 655 11.62 -2.74 -29.24
N SER A 656 12.27 -2.09 -30.21
CA SER A 656 13.07 -2.76 -31.25
C SER A 656 14.20 -3.61 -30.65
N LYS A 657 14.89 -3.11 -29.64
CA LYS A 657 15.97 -3.84 -28.95
C LYS A 657 15.45 -5.06 -28.17
N ILE A 658 14.35 -4.89 -27.44
CA ILE A 658 13.74 -5.98 -26.65
C ILE A 658 13.32 -7.16 -27.56
N ILE A 659 12.79 -6.86 -28.75
CA ILE A 659 12.40 -7.91 -29.71
C ILE A 659 13.56 -8.48 -30.53
N GLY A 660 14.79 -8.01 -30.31
CA GLY A 660 16.01 -8.54 -30.93
C GLY A 660 16.53 -7.73 -32.12
N GLY A 661 15.99 -6.52 -32.33
CA GLY A 661 16.49 -5.56 -33.32
C GLY A 661 17.61 -4.67 -32.79
N LYS A 662 18.01 -3.69 -33.60
CA LYS A 662 18.94 -2.62 -33.17
C LYS A 662 18.14 -1.44 -32.65
N SER A 663 18.55 -0.91 -31.50
CA SER A 663 18.03 0.37 -31.01
C SER A 663 18.70 1.50 -31.79
N PHE A 664 17.91 2.41 -32.31
CA PHE A 664 18.37 3.63 -32.98
C PHE A 664 17.57 4.82 -32.46
N LYS A 665 18.15 6.00 -32.62
CA LYS A 665 17.56 7.24 -32.10
C LYS A 665 16.63 7.82 -33.15
N GLU A 666 15.37 8.04 -32.76
CA GLU A 666 14.32 8.62 -33.60
C GLU A 666 13.82 9.94 -32.99
N LYS A 667 13.40 10.86 -33.84
CA LYS A 667 12.70 12.07 -33.41
C LYS A 667 11.21 11.81 -33.46
N VAL A 668 10.58 11.66 -32.28
CA VAL A 668 9.17 11.28 -32.14
C VAL A 668 8.38 12.33 -31.35
N PRO A 669 7.12 12.61 -31.72
CA PRO A 669 6.27 13.51 -30.96
C PRO A 669 5.79 12.83 -29.67
N ILE A 670 6.02 13.48 -28.54
CA ILE A 670 5.78 12.93 -27.20
C ILE A 670 4.77 13.71 -26.40
N LEU A 671 4.52 14.98 -26.75
CA LEU A 671 3.57 15.84 -26.06
C LEU A 671 2.68 16.52 -27.11
N GLY A 672 1.39 16.49 -26.90
CA GLY A 672 0.39 17.18 -27.71
C GLY A 672 -0.51 18.08 -26.87
N LEU A 673 -0.76 19.29 -27.36
CA LEU A 673 -1.64 20.27 -26.73
C LEU A 673 -2.71 20.70 -27.73
N LEU A 674 -4.00 20.56 -27.39
CA LEU A 674 -5.15 20.84 -28.25
C LEU A 674 -6.17 21.75 -27.56
N GLN A 675 -6.56 22.84 -28.22
CA GLN A 675 -7.79 23.54 -27.93
C GLN A 675 -8.90 22.91 -28.76
N THR A 676 -9.93 22.32 -28.12
CA THR A 676 -10.91 21.47 -28.82
C THR A 676 -11.82 22.23 -29.79
N GLN A 677 -12.16 23.47 -29.46
CA GLN A 677 -12.96 24.38 -30.30
C GLN A 677 -12.33 25.77 -30.29
N ASN A 678 -12.65 26.59 -31.29
CA ASN A 678 -12.21 27.99 -31.38
C ASN A 678 -12.87 28.93 -30.33
N SER A 679 -13.55 28.37 -29.36
CA SER A 679 -14.16 29.08 -28.24
C SER A 679 -13.22 29.05 -27.03
N VAL A 680 -13.02 30.19 -26.37
CA VAL A 680 -12.25 30.31 -25.13
C VAL A 680 -12.86 29.50 -23.98
N SER A 681 -14.19 29.23 -24.09
CA SER A 681 -14.93 28.48 -23.06
C SER A 681 -14.85 26.95 -23.22
N SER A 682 -14.34 26.43 -24.35
CA SER A 682 -14.18 24.98 -24.54
C SER A 682 -12.95 24.46 -23.76
N GLY A 683 -13.02 23.17 -23.38
CA GLY A 683 -11.90 22.50 -22.68
C GLY A 683 -10.67 22.34 -23.57
N ARG A 684 -9.56 22.07 -22.94
CA ARG A 684 -8.26 21.81 -23.55
C ARG A 684 -7.80 20.41 -23.24
N ILE A 685 -7.06 19.84 -24.16
CA ILE A 685 -6.52 18.48 -24.01
C ILE A 685 -5.00 18.57 -24.08
N ALA A 686 -4.35 17.91 -23.10
CA ALA A 686 -2.91 17.65 -23.14
C ALA A 686 -2.67 16.14 -23.05
N VAL A 687 -1.82 15.62 -23.93
CA VAL A 687 -1.46 14.19 -23.95
C VAL A 687 0.05 14.08 -23.96
N TYR A 688 0.60 13.37 -22.97
CA TYR A 688 2.02 13.07 -22.83
C TYR A 688 2.22 11.57 -22.76
N GLY A 689 3.24 11.04 -23.42
CA GLY A 689 3.41 9.62 -23.69
C GLY A 689 4.14 8.80 -22.61
N ASP A 690 4.49 9.37 -21.45
CA ASP A 690 5.25 8.69 -20.41
C ASP A 690 4.89 9.25 -19.02
N SER A 691 4.47 8.41 -18.09
CA SER A 691 4.12 8.80 -16.73
C SER A 691 5.30 8.70 -15.77
N ASN A 692 6.33 7.97 -16.13
CA ASN A 692 7.43 7.55 -15.25
C ASN A 692 8.08 8.71 -14.46
N CYS A 693 8.15 9.93 -15.02
CA CYS A 693 8.77 11.06 -14.33
C CYS A 693 7.90 11.73 -13.27
N ILE A 694 6.59 11.39 -13.21
CA ILE A 694 5.70 11.85 -12.12
C ILE A 694 5.45 10.76 -11.08
N ASP A 695 5.95 9.54 -11.31
CA ASP A 695 5.83 8.37 -10.45
C ASP A 695 7.07 8.21 -9.53
N ASN A 696 6.84 8.03 -8.23
CA ASN A 696 7.89 7.83 -7.24
C ASN A 696 8.61 6.47 -7.34
N SER A 697 7.94 5.45 -7.91
CA SER A 697 8.47 4.08 -7.97
C SER A 697 9.74 3.97 -8.80
N HIS A 698 9.89 4.80 -9.81
CA HIS A 698 10.98 4.71 -10.78
C HIS A 698 12.26 5.40 -10.34
N LEU A 699 12.26 6.12 -9.21
CA LEU A 699 13.43 6.84 -8.66
C LEU A 699 14.12 7.75 -9.68
N GLN A 700 13.38 8.25 -10.65
CA GLN A 700 13.84 9.20 -11.66
C GLN A 700 13.77 10.63 -11.12
N LYS A 701 14.41 11.55 -11.82
CA LYS A 701 14.22 12.97 -11.55
C LYS A 701 12.79 13.34 -11.94
N ASP A 702 12.07 13.97 -11.01
CA ASP A 702 10.71 14.45 -11.26
C ASP A 702 10.62 15.45 -12.41
N CYS A 703 9.44 15.53 -13.02
CA CYS A 703 9.12 16.48 -14.07
C CYS A 703 7.92 17.37 -13.70
N PHE A 704 7.73 17.69 -12.42
CA PHE A 704 6.59 18.49 -11.95
C PHE A 704 6.48 19.85 -12.61
N TRP A 705 7.60 20.44 -13.03
CA TRP A 705 7.58 21.66 -13.82
C TRP A 705 6.87 21.49 -15.18
N LEU A 706 6.93 20.29 -15.80
CA LEU A 706 6.19 19.97 -17.02
C LEU A 706 4.68 19.84 -16.71
N LEU A 707 4.34 19.18 -15.61
CA LEU A 707 2.97 19.10 -15.12
C LEU A 707 2.38 20.49 -14.85
N ASP A 708 3.15 21.39 -14.22
CA ASP A 708 2.74 22.79 -13.98
C ASP A 708 2.49 23.53 -15.31
N ALA A 709 3.36 23.37 -16.30
CA ALA A 709 3.20 23.99 -17.60
C ALA A 709 1.97 23.45 -18.37
N ILE A 710 1.70 22.14 -18.27
CA ILE A 710 0.51 21.51 -18.85
C ILE A 710 -0.76 22.03 -18.15
N LEU A 711 -0.75 22.13 -16.83
CA LEU A 711 -1.86 22.67 -16.05
C LEU A 711 -2.09 24.16 -16.35
N GLU A 712 -1.03 24.94 -16.50
CA GLU A 712 -1.13 26.34 -16.92
C GLU A 712 -1.77 26.45 -18.32
N TYR A 713 -1.36 25.59 -19.25
CA TYR A 713 -2.01 25.53 -20.58
C TYR A 713 -3.50 25.19 -20.48
N THR A 714 -3.87 24.18 -19.71
CA THR A 714 -5.28 23.76 -19.59
C THR A 714 -6.16 24.82 -18.94
N THR A 715 -5.61 25.65 -18.07
CA THR A 715 -6.35 26.73 -17.38
C THR A 715 -6.38 28.05 -18.15
N SER A 716 -5.25 28.45 -18.77
CA SER A 716 -5.08 29.80 -19.35
C SER A 716 -4.75 29.83 -20.84
N ALA A 717 -4.57 28.68 -21.51
CA ALA A 717 -4.04 28.55 -22.86
C ALA A 717 -2.58 29.06 -23.04
N HIS A 718 -1.88 29.36 -21.95
CA HIS A 718 -0.52 29.84 -22.02
C HIS A 718 0.44 28.68 -22.31
N ILE A 719 1.33 28.84 -23.29
CA ILE A 719 2.40 27.92 -23.61
C ILE A 719 3.73 28.65 -23.41
N PRO A 720 4.62 28.15 -22.56
CA PRO A 720 5.94 28.77 -22.41
C PRO A 720 6.67 28.88 -23.73
N SER A 721 7.20 30.07 -24.07
CA SER A 721 7.90 30.31 -25.34
C SER A 721 9.11 29.39 -25.56
N SER A 722 9.70 28.89 -24.47
CA SER A 722 10.79 27.91 -24.48
C SER A 722 10.39 26.54 -25.05
N PHE A 723 9.11 26.17 -25.00
CA PHE A 723 8.59 24.91 -25.57
C PHE A 723 8.57 24.97 -27.11
N LEU A 724 8.33 26.15 -27.68
CA LEU A 724 8.17 26.33 -29.13
C LEU A 724 9.40 25.89 -29.94
N GLN A 725 10.57 25.80 -29.30
CA GLN A 725 11.79 25.30 -29.93
C GLN A 725 11.72 23.80 -30.28
N ASN A 726 10.92 23.04 -29.59
CA ASN A 726 10.74 21.61 -29.79
C ASN A 726 9.48 21.28 -30.60
N GLN A 727 8.82 22.30 -31.18
CA GLN A 727 7.60 22.11 -31.94
C GLN A 727 7.86 21.18 -33.13
N PHE A 728 6.92 20.28 -33.37
CA PHE A 728 6.98 19.28 -34.43
C PHE A 728 5.60 19.17 -35.10
N LYS A 729 5.56 18.94 -36.39
CA LYS A 729 4.31 18.71 -37.11
C LYS A 729 4.27 17.26 -37.56
N ILE A 730 3.22 16.57 -37.17
CA ILE A 730 2.96 15.21 -37.65
C ILE A 730 2.46 15.31 -39.08
N THR A 731 3.19 14.70 -40.03
CA THR A 731 2.89 14.76 -41.46
C THR A 731 2.45 13.45 -42.06
N ASP A 732 2.74 12.34 -41.36
CA ASP A 732 2.49 11.00 -41.86
C ASP A 732 1.08 10.54 -41.60
N GLU A 733 0.45 9.86 -42.61
CA GLU A 733 -0.80 9.17 -42.41
C GLU A 733 -0.59 7.92 -41.54
N VAL A 734 -1.47 7.75 -40.56
CA VAL A 734 -1.46 6.57 -39.69
C VAL A 734 -1.83 5.34 -40.51
N LYS A 735 -0.87 4.47 -40.74
CA LYS A 735 -1.09 3.19 -41.44
C LYS A 735 -1.52 2.03 -40.54
N TYR A 736 -1.26 2.16 -39.22
CA TYR A 736 -1.49 1.12 -38.24
C TYR A 736 -1.89 1.72 -36.88
N TYR A 737 -2.92 1.12 -36.27
CA TYR A 737 -3.36 1.43 -34.91
C TYR A 737 -2.97 0.28 -33.98
N PRO A 738 -2.43 0.55 -32.78
CA PRO A 738 -2.19 -0.49 -31.79
C PRO A 738 -3.42 -1.35 -31.55
N GLN A 739 -3.28 -2.65 -31.69
CA GLN A 739 -4.38 -3.59 -31.51
C GLN A 739 -4.31 -4.19 -30.11
N ARG A 740 -5.47 -4.54 -29.56
CA ARG A 740 -5.57 -5.28 -28.32
C ARG A 740 -4.95 -6.65 -28.49
N MET A 741 -4.23 -7.10 -27.46
CA MET A 741 -3.63 -8.43 -27.47
C MET A 741 -4.72 -9.50 -27.37
N GLU A 742 -4.81 -10.36 -28.39
CA GLU A 742 -5.72 -11.50 -28.40
C GLU A 742 -5.34 -12.51 -27.31
N GLY A 743 -6.35 -13.11 -26.67
CA GLY A 743 -6.15 -14.12 -25.64
C GLY A 743 -5.59 -13.60 -24.33
N ASN A 744 -5.56 -12.30 -24.10
CA ASN A 744 -5.23 -11.76 -22.79
C ASN A 744 -6.31 -12.13 -21.76
N HIS A 745 -5.97 -11.98 -20.47
CA HIS A 745 -6.87 -12.29 -19.37
C HIS A 745 -7.42 -11.05 -18.66
N LEU A 746 -7.29 -9.86 -19.27
CA LEU A 746 -7.74 -8.58 -18.73
C LEU A 746 -9.20 -8.63 -18.23
N TYR A 747 -10.07 -9.32 -18.94
CA TYR A 747 -11.48 -9.49 -18.57
C TYR A 747 -11.70 -10.05 -17.15
N ARG A 748 -10.72 -10.77 -16.58
CA ARG A 748 -10.82 -11.32 -15.22
C ARG A 748 -10.76 -10.25 -14.14
N TYR A 749 -10.11 -9.14 -14.43
CA TYR A 749 -9.87 -8.02 -13.50
C TYR A 749 -10.64 -6.76 -13.91
N SER A 750 -11.04 -6.71 -15.19
CA SER A 750 -11.78 -5.61 -15.78
C SER A 750 -13.17 -5.46 -15.15
N LYS A 751 -13.52 -4.22 -14.88
CA LYS A 751 -14.87 -3.79 -14.48
C LYS A 751 -15.77 -3.58 -15.69
N VAL A 752 -15.18 -3.50 -16.88
CA VAL A 752 -15.84 -3.18 -18.16
C VAL A 752 -16.01 -4.41 -19.04
N LEU A 753 -15.01 -5.26 -19.17
CA LEU A 753 -15.06 -6.44 -20.04
C LEU A 753 -15.78 -7.63 -19.41
N VAL A 754 -16.54 -8.38 -20.23
CA VAL A 754 -17.19 -9.65 -19.83
C VAL A 754 -16.31 -10.86 -20.17
N ASN A 755 -15.69 -10.86 -21.36
CA ASN A 755 -14.93 -11.97 -21.92
C ASN A 755 -13.67 -11.48 -22.63
N HIS A 756 -12.86 -12.43 -23.10
CA HIS A 756 -11.72 -12.15 -23.97
C HIS A 756 -12.07 -11.25 -25.16
N VAL A 757 -11.09 -10.47 -25.59
CA VAL A 757 -11.13 -9.80 -26.88
C VAL A 757 -11.18 -10.88 -27.99
N VAL A 758 -12.22 -10.87 -28.78
CA VAL A 758 -12.43 -11.86 -29.85
C VAL A 758 -11.64 -11.46 -31.11
N ASP A 759 -11.31 -12.44 -31.98
CA ASP A 759 -10.55 -12.27 -33.23
C ASP A 759 -11.07 -11.16 -34.17
N THR A 760 -12.30 -10.70 -33.98
CA THR A 760 -12.90 -9.58 -34.74
C THR A 760 -12.59 -8.21 -34.15
N GLY A 761 -11.85 -8.12 -33.06
CA GLY A 761 -11.63 -6.88 -32.32
C GLY A 761 -12.87 -6.36 -31.56
N LYS A 762 -13.96 -7.12 -31.57
CA LYS A 762 -15.20 -6.73 -30.91
C LYS A 762 -15.08 -6.99 -29.40
N LEU A 763 -15.22 -5.92 -28.61
CA LEU A 763 -15.28 -6.01 -27.17
C LEU A 763 -16.67 -6.46 -26.71
N MET A 764 -16.70 -7.39 -25.77
CA MET A 764 -17.93 -7.71 -25.01
C MET A 764 -17.90 -6.91 -23.70
N ILE A 765 -18.66 -5.85 -23.65
CA ILE A 765 -18.70 -4.88 -22.56
C ILE A 765 -19.90 -5.20 -21.66
N ARG A 766 -19.72 -5.06 -20.35
CA ARG A 766 -20.79 -5.18 -19.34
C ARG A 766 -21.75 -4.01 -19.50
N ASP A 767 -22.94 -4.18 -18.94
CA ASP A 767 -23.84 -3.04 -18.75
C ASP A 767 -23.19 -2.01 -17.82
N LEU A 768 -23.31 -0.74 -18.19
CA LEU A 768 -22.79 0.36 -17.37
C LEU A 768 -23.47 0.32 -16.00
N PRO A 769 -22.71 0.25 -14.90
CA PRO A 769 -23.29 0.22 -13.56
C PRO A 769 -24.00 1.57 -13.29
N PRO A 770 -25.14 1.55 -12.59
CA PRO A 770 -25.80 2.78 -12.18
C PRO A 770 -24.87 3.58 -11.25
N CYS A 771 -24.89 4.89 -11.38
CA CYS A 771 -24.16 5.76 -10.46
C CYS A 771 -24.72 5.58 -9.05
N PRO A 772 -23.88 5.30 -8.04
CA PRO A 772 -24.34 5.20 -6.67
C PRO A 772 -24.95 6.54 -6.21
N HIS A 773 -25.94 6.49 -5.36
CA HIS A 773 -26.60 7.70 -4.78
C HIS A 773 -25.59 8.61 -4.05
N LEU A 774 -24.57 8.02 -3.52
CA LEU A 774 -23.35 8.65 -3.06
C LEU A 774 -22.29 8.28 -4.10
N ILE A 775 -21.50 9.24 -4.62
CA ILE A 775 -20.51 9.05 -5.69
C ILE A 775 -19.34 8.14 -5.22
N TRP A 776 -19.63 7.12 -4.45
CA TRP A 776 -18.66 6.10 -4.04
C TRP A 776 -19.30 4.72 -4.05
N ALA A 777 -18.60 3.76 -4.60
CA ALA A 777 -18.97 2.37 -4.49
C ALA A 777 -18.79 1.91 -3.03
N PHE A 778 -19.64 0.96 -2.57
CA PHE A 778 -19.39 0.30 -1.32
C PHE A 778 -18.01 -0.34 -1.35
N PRO A 779 -17.21 -0.25 -0.27
CA PRO A 779 -15.98 -0.98 -0.19
C PRO A 779 -16.27 -2.46 -0.46
N ASN A 780 -15.49 -3.09 -1.31
CA ASN A 780 -15.52 -4.52 -1.49
C ASN A 780 -14.47 -5.11 -0.53
N PRO A 781 -14.81 -5.31 0.74
CA PRO A 781 -13.84 -5.80 1.70
C PRO A 781 -13.49 -7.23 1.34
N LEU A 782 -12.31 -7.65 1.74
CA LEU A 782 -12.05 -9.07 1.92
C LEU A 782 -13.22 -9.66 2.70
N ASN A 783 -14.00 -10.51 2.05
CA ASN A 783 -15.24 -11.02 2.61
C ASN A 783 -14.85 -12.03 3.69
N LYS A 784 -14.65 -11.53 4.91
CA LYS A 784 -14.49 -12.39 6.08
C LYS A 784 -15.85 -13.02 6.38
N SER A 785 -16.03 -14.25 5.96
CA SER A 785 -17.19 -15.03 6.42
C SER A 785 -16.85 -15.71 7.74
N ALA A 786 -17.71 -15.55 8.75
CA ALA A 786 -17.61 -16.38 9.93
C ALA A 786 -17.75 -17.85 9.53
N PRO A 787 -16.99 -18.78 10.10
CA PRO A 787 -17.26 -20.19 9.91
C PRO A 787 -18.69 -20.48 10.42
N THR A 788 -19.46 -21.18 9.59
CA THR A 788 -20.81 -21.69 9.95
C THR A 788 -20.72 -22.67 11.09
#